data_01cdc67817468199cb10ca686514e505
#
_entry.id   01cdc67817468199cb10ca686514e505
#
_cell.length_a   1.000
_cell.length_b   1.000
_cell.length_c   1.000
_cell.angle_alpha   90.00
_cell.angle_beta   90.00
_cell.angle_gamma   90.00
#
_symmetry.space_group_name_H-M   'P 1'
#
loop_
_entity.id
_entity.type
_entity.pdbx_description
1 polymer ?
#
loop_
_entity_poly.entity_id
_entity_poly.type
_entity_poly.pdbx_seq_one_letter_code
_entity_poly.pdbx_strand_id
1 'polypeptide(L)'
;MPVAAVLPELLSALQHAPQVLLNAPTGAGKSTWLPLQILAEGNIAGRIILLEPRRLAARNVAQRLAELLGEKPGETVGFRMRAETCVGPQTRLEVVTEGILTRMIQRDPELTGVGLVILDEFHERSLQADLALALLLDVQQGLRDDLKLLIMSATLDNDRLQRLLPEAPVVVSEGRAYPVERRFSPLSAHQRFDEAVAVAVAELLRHEQGSMLLFLPGVGEIQRVLEQLTERVAEDVILCPLYGALPLSEQRKAILPAPAGKRKVVLATNIAETSLTIEGIRLVVDSAQERVARFDPRTGLTRLVTQRISQASMMQRAGRAGRLSPGICLHLLGKEQAERAAAQSEPEILHSDLSALLLELLQWGCHDPAALAWLDQPPAVNLAAARRLLEALSALDGERLSAFGRKMAALGNEPRLAAMLAAAQTDDEAVTAAKLAAILEEPPRGGLVDLGAVFSRQQANWQQRSQQLMKRLARRGGQPDAGLMAGLLASAFADRIARRRGQEGRYQLANGMGAMLDADDALGRHEWLIAPLLLQGSASPDARMLLALPVEIGELIAARPELAKSSDTVEWDEAQGTLKAWRRTVIGQLVIKTQPLAKPSEAELHQAMLNGIREKGLGVLNWTPEAEQLRLRLHCAAQWLPEEAWPAVDDASLLASLETWLLPQMNGVHSLRALKALDLRQALQDWLPWPLRQKLDRELPTHYTVPTGSRLAIRYHAENPPALAVRMQEMFGEATTPVIAEGRVPLVLELLSPAQRPLQITRDLSAFWQGSYREVQKEMKGRYPKHVWPDDPANAAPTRRSKKYS
;
A
#
# COMPACT_ATOMS: atom_id res chain seq x y z
N MET A 1 -4.90 -2.85 46.80
CA MET A 1 -4.54 -2.89 45.37
C MET A 1 -3.16 -2.28 45.18
N PRO A 2 -2.28 -2.88 44.39
CA PRO A 2 -0.90 -2.37 44.23
C PRO A 2 -0.78 -0.94 43.77
N VAL A 3 -1.70 -0.49 42.88
CA VAL A 3 -1.70 0.89 42.37
C VAL A 3 -2.01 1.94 43.45
N ALA A 4 -2.62 1.53 44.55
CA ALA A 4 -2.92 2.43 45.67
C ALA A 4 -1.66 3.02 46.31
N ALA A 5 -0.53 2.29 46.28
CA ALA A 5 0.73 2.75 46.82
C ALA A 5 1.31 3.97 46.07
N VAL A 6 0.99 4.11 44.79
CA VAL A 6 1.51 5.20 43.93
C VAL A 6 0.46 6.28 43.68
N LEU A 7 -0.74 6.15 44.24
CA LEU A 7 -1.82 7.12 44.04
C LEU A 7 -1.42 8.56 44.42
N PRO A 8 -0.79 8.84 45.58
CA PRO A 8 -0.38 10.20 45.91
C PRO A 8 0.62 10.79 44.90
N GLU A 9 1.59 10.00 44.44
CA GLU A 9 2.53 10.42 43.41
C GLU A 9 1.84 10.73 42.08
N LEU A 10 0.90 9.86 41.68
CA LEU A 10 0.14 10.02 40.45
C LEU A 10 -0.73 11.28 40.49
N LEU A 11 -1.44 11.52 41.59
CA LEU A 11 -2.29 12.70 41.74
C LEU A 11 -1.44 13.99 41.72
N SER A 12 -0.30 13.99 42.35
CA SER A 12 0.66 15.12 42.30
C SER A 12 1.14 15.36 40.87
N ALA A 13 1.53 14.29 40.14
CA ALA A 13 1.97 14.39 38.75
C ALA A 13 0.88 14.98 37.84
N LEU A 14 -0.36 14.55 38.00
CA LEU A 14 -1.50 15.05 37.22
C LEU A 14 -1.78 16.54 37.47
N GLN A 15 -1.52 17.03 38.69
CA GLN A 15 -1.68 18.46 38.99
C GLN A 15 -0.63 19.33 38.33
N HIS A 16 0.61 18.83 38.16
CA HIS A 16 1.76 19.62 37.74
C HIS A 16 2.17 19.41 36.28
N ALA A 17 1.71 18.33 35.64
CA ALA A 17 2.08 18.01 34.27
C ALA A 17 0.87 17.78 33.37
N PRO A 18 0.93 18.19 32.09
CA PRO A 18 -0.16 17.95 31.15
C PRO A 18 -0.31 16.50 30.71
N GLN A 19 0.79 15.76 30.68
CA GLN A 19 0.79 14.33 30.37
C GLN A 19 1.51 13.57 31.46
N VAL A 20 0.97 12.41 31.83
CA VAL A 20 1.56 11.51 32.82
C VAL A 20 1.53 10.09 32.28
N LEU A 21 2.61 9.36 32.46
CA LEU A 21 2.72 7.95 32.11
C LEU A 21 2.61 7.09 33.37
N LEU A 22 1.67 6.15 33.37
CA LEU A 22 1.55 5.16 34.43
C LEU A 22 1.91 3.80 33.89
N ASN A 23 2.93 3.21 34.47
CA ASN A 23 3.33 1.85 34.19
C ASN A 23 2.87 0.95 35.35
N ALA A 24 1.85 0.16 35.09
CA ALA A 24 1.27 -0.73 36.08
C ALA A 24 0.91 -2.07 35.43
N PRO A 25 1.36 -3.19 36.00
CA PRO A 25 1.03 -4.51 35.48
C PRO A 25 -0.47 -4.77 35.55
N THR A 26 -0.93 -5.70 34.75
CA THR A 26 -2.32 -6.16 34.75
C THR A 26 -2.70 -6.68 36.13
N GLY A 27 -3.88 -6.31 36.60
CA GLY A 27 -4.38 -6.70 37.93
C GLY A 27 -3.97 -5.78 39.07
N ALA A 28 -3.21 -4.72 38.81
CA ALA A 28 -2.83 -3.71 39.79
C ALA A 28 -3.97 -2.78 40.24
N GLY A 29 -5.12 -2.85 39.58
CA GLY A 29 -6.28 -1.99 39.85
C GLY A 29 -6.33 -0.70 39.00
N LYS A 30 -5.52 -0.61 37.96
CA LYS A 30 -5.42 0.59 37.11
C LYS A 30 -6.70 0.93 36.35
N SER A 31 -7.48 -0.06 35.95
CA SER A 31 -8.69 0.14 35.16
C SER A 31 -9.97 0.16 36.02
N THR A 32 -9.99 -0.64 37.09
CA THR A 32 -11.19 -0.94 37.86
C THR A 32 -11.30 -0.23 39.22
N TRP A 33 -10.29 0.52 39.60
CA TRP A 33 -10.24 1.26 40.84
C TRP A 33 -9.70 2.68 40.69
N LEU A 34 -8.57 2.81 40.00
CA LEU A 34 -7.82 4.07 39.86
C LEU A 34 -8.66 5.22 39.29
N PRO A 35 -9.47 5.04 38.22
CA PRO A 35 -10.24 6.15 37.68
C PRO A 35 -11.19 6.77 38.69
N LEU A 36 -11.80 5.98 39.57
CA LEU A 36 -12.68 6.51 40.64
C LEU A 36 -11.91 7.31 41.67
N GLN A 37 -10.71 6.87 42.04
CA GLN A 37 -9.88 7.59 42.98
C GLN A 37 -9.42 8.93 42.40
N ILE A 38 -9.07 8.97 41.13
CA ILE A 38 -8.73 10.23 40.44
C ILE A 38 -9.96 11.15 40.41
N LEU A 39 -11.16 10.62 40.18
CA LEU A 39 -12.40 11.38 40.19
C LEU A 39 -12.68 11.99 41.56
N ALA A 40 -12.44 11.22 42.62
CA ALA A 40 -12.72 11.63 44.00
C ALA A 40 -11.68 12.60 44.56
N GLU A 41 -10.40 12.37 44.30
CA GLU A 41 -9.29 13.05 44.97
C GLU A 41 -8.38 13.89 44.05
N GLY A 42 -8.54 13.73 42.73
CA GLY A 42 -7.62 14.30 41.75
C GLY A 42 -7.87 15.77 41.38
N ASN A 43 -8.93 16.41 41.93
CA ASN A 43 -9.32 17.78 41.58
C ASN A 43 -9.42 18.03 40.06
N ILE A 44 -9.96 17.08 39.34
CA ILE A 44 -10.14 17.21 37.90
C ILE A 44 -11.32 18.15 37.61
N ALA A 45 -11.03 19.18 36.85
CA ALA A 45 -12.05 20.14 36.41
C ALA A 45 -12.84 19.53 35.22
N GLY A 46 -13.96 18.91 35.51
CA GLY A 46 -14.82 18.34 34.49
C GLY A 46 -14.85 16.82 34.50
N ARG A 47 -15.29 16.27 33.37
CA ARG A 47 -15.45 14.82 33.19
C ARG A 47 -14.11 14.16 32.90
N ILE A 48 -14.07 12.86 33.20
CA ILE A 48 -12.97 11.97 32.84
C ILE A 48 -13.47 11.06 31.72
N ILE A 49 -12.69 10.95 30.65
CA ILE A 49 -12.90 9.99 29.57
C ILE A 49 -11.84 8.90 29.72
N LEU A 50 -12.30 7.65 29.82
CA LEU A 50 -11.45 6.47 29.90
C LEU A 50 -11.58 5.67 28.61
N LEU A 51 -10.49 5.58 27.82
CA LEU A 51 -10.44 4.76 26.62
C LEU A 51 -10.06 3.33 26.99
N GLU A 52 -10.99 2.40 26.71
CA GLU A 52 -10.75 0.96 26.75
C GLU A 52 -10.81 0.41 25.32
N PRO A 53 -9.78 -0.25 24.81
CA PRO A 53 -9.72 -0.61 23.41
C PRO A 53 -10.74 -1.66 22.95
N ARG A 54 -11.28 -2.46 23.87
CA ARG A 54 -12.17 -3.58 23.54
C ARG A 54 -13.55 -3.42 24.16
N ARG A 55 -14.60 -3.69 23.36
CA ARG A 55 -16.02 -3.52 23.78
C ARG A 55 -16.35 -4.28 25.05
N LEU A 56 -15.95 -5.54 25.15
CA LEU A 56 -16.23 -6.36 26.32
C LEU A 56 -15.53 -5.81 27.55
N ALA A 57 -14.27 -5.43 27.42
CA ALA A 57 -13.50 -4.83 28.51
C ALA A 57 -14.11 -3.49 28.95
N ALA A 58 -14.50 -2.64 28.02
CA ALA A 58 -15.12 -1.34 28.30
C ALA A 58 -16.40 -1.50 29.12
N ARG A 59 -17.25 -2.42 28.69
CA ARG A 59 -18.51 -2.70 29.41
C ARG A 59 -18.26 -3.24 30.81
N ASN A 60 -17.37 -4.21 30.96
CA ASN A 60 -17.03 -4.80 32.25
C ASN A 60 -16.39 -3.78 33.19
N VAL A 61 -15.51 -2.94 32.67
CA VAL A 61 -14.89 -1.87 33.47
C VAL A 61 -15.91 -0.86 33.91
N ALA A 62 -16.78 -0.40 33.04
CA ALA A 62 -17.85 0.54 33.40
C ALA A 62 -18.79 -0.03 34.45
N GLN A 63 -19.21 -1.27 34.29
CA GLN A 63 -20.08 -1.96 35.25
C GLN A 63 -19.39 -2.12 36.58
N ARG A 64 -18.14 -2.54 36.62
CA ARG A 64 -17.39 -2.72 37.87
C ARG A 64 -17.17 -1.39 38.60
N LEU A 65 -16.84 -0.32 37.88
CA LEU A 65 -16.69 1.00 38.46
C LEU A 65 -18.01 1.51 39.06
N ALA A 66 -19.11 1.29 38.35
CA ALA A 66 -20.46 1.67 38.88
C ALA A 66 -20.83 0.85 40.12
N GLU A 67 -20.56 -0.46 40.12
CA GLU A 67 -20.82 -1.33 41.29
C GLU A 67 -20.03 -0.87 42.52
N LEU A 68 -18.79 -0.41 42.34
CA LEU A 68 -17.98 0.11 43.45
C LEU A 68 -18.58 1.36 44.10
N LEU A 69 -19.39 2.12 43.36
CA LEU A 69 -20.16 3.26 43.86
C LEU A 69 -21.56 2.88 44.37
N GLY A 70 -21.95 1.61 44.26
CA GLY A 70 -23.31 1.19 44.55
C GLY A 70 -24.35 1.68 43.55
N GLU A 71 -23.91 2.00 42.33
CA GLU A 71 -24.77 2.57 41.29
C GLU A 71 -24.85 1.62 40.07
N LYS A 72 -25.75 1.94 39.17
CA LYS A 72 -25.86 1.31 37.87
C LYS A 72 -25.10 2.14 36.83
N PRO A 73 -24.60 1.53 35.73
CA PRO A 73 -24.05 2.30 34.60
C PRO A 73 -25.08 3.31 34.08
N GLY A 74 -24.60 4.50 33.76
CA GLY A 74 -25.44 5.62 33.30
C GLY A 74 -25.67 6.71 34.37
N GLU A 75 -25.27 6.47 35.57
CA GLU A 75 -25.28 7.47 36.66
C GLU A 75 -23.95 8.20 36.68
N THR A 76 -23.13 8.08 37.74
CA THR A 76 -21.81 8.74 37.79
C THR A 76 -20.84 8.15 36.78
N VAL A 77 -20.92 6.83 36.56
CA VAL A 77 -20.12 6.13 35.56
C VAL A 77 -21.01 5.69 34.41
N GLY A 78 -20.65 6.07 33.21
CA GLY A 78 -21.32 5.66 31.99
C GLY A 78 -20.35 5.06 30.98
N PHE A 79 -20.88 4.60 29.86
CA PHE A 79 -20.09 4.09 28.77
C PHE A 79 -20.68 4.48 27.41
N ARG A 80 -19.81 4.57 26.41
CA ARG A 80 -20.18 4.77 25.01
C ARG A 80 -19.44 3.77 24.14
N MET A 81 -20.20 2.95 23.45
CA MET A 81 -19.69 2.00 22.47
C MET A 81 -20.43 2.18 21.15
N ARG A 82 -19.96 1.54 20.10
CA ARG A 82 -20.49 1.69 18.75
C ARG A 82 -22.01 1.52 18.64
N ALA A 83 -22.57 0.53 19.30
CA ALA A 83 -24.01 0.21 19.23
C ALA A 83 -24.76 0.47 20.52
N GLU A 84 -24.09 0.90 21.57
CA GLU A 84 -24.67 0.98 22.90
C GLU A 84 -24.10 2.19 23.65
N THR A 85 -24.99 3.03 24.15
CA THR A 85 -24.62 4.22 24.93
C THR A 85 -25.42 4.22 26.20
N CYS A 86 -24.75 4.37 27.33
CA CYS A 86 -25.37 4.42 28.65
C CYS A 86 -24.71 5.55 29.45
N VAL A 87 -25.18 6.77 29.23
CA VAL A 87 -24.72 7.98 29.93
C VAL A 87 -25.92 8.82 30.32
N GLY A 88 -25.75 9.61 31.35
CA GLY A 88 -26.78 10.51 31.87
C GLY A 88 -26.24 11.89 32.17
N PRO A 89 -27.08 12.84 32.57
CA PRO A 89 -26.65 14.21 32.86
C PRO A 89 -25.72 14.31 34.06
N GLN A 90 -25.65 13.31 34.91
CA GLN A 90 -24.80 13.25 36.10
C GLN A 90 -23.51 12.44 35.86
N THR A 91 -23.32 11.90 34.67
CA THR A 91 -22.12 11.10 34.34
C THR A 91 -20.88 11.98 34.36
N ARG A 92 -19.91 11.58 35.17
CA ARG A 92 -18.63 12.25 35.31
C ARG A 92 -17.44 11.43 34.82
N LEU A 93 -17.62 10.15 34.73
CA LEU A 93 -16.63 9.21 34.21
C LEU A 93 -17.27 8.41 33.07
N GLU A 94 -16.79 8.59 31.86
CA GLU A 94 -17.28 7.89 30.69
C GLU A 94 -16.20 6.90 30.18
N VAL A 95 -16.55 5.63 30.12
CA VAL A 95 -15.74 4.60 29.51
C VAL A 95 -16.12 4.52 28.04
N VAL A 96 -15.15 4.73 27.16
CA VAL A 96 -15.37 4.78 25.71
C VAL A 96 -14.47 3.77 25.01
N THR A 97 -14.97 3.20 23.91
CA THR A 97 -14.17 2.35 23.04
C THR A 97 -13.43 3.19 21.98
N GLU A 98 -12.51 2.55 21.32
CA GLU A 98 -11.82 3.13 20.17
C GLU A 98 -12.81 3.57 19.10
N GLY A 99 -12.46 4.59 18.34
CA GLY A 99 -13.37 5.21 17.37
C GLY A 99 -14.37 6.16 17.98
N ILE A 100 -14.93 5.84 19.14
CA ILE A 100 -15.84 6.75 19.88
C ILE A 100 -15.05 7.98 20.35
N LEU A 101 -13.89 7.80 20.95
CA LEU A 101 -13.05 8.90 21.39
C LEU A 101 -12.63 9.80 20.21
N THR A 102 -12.18 9.23 19.12
CA THR A 102 -11.83 9.98 17.91
C THR A 102 -13.01 10.81 17.42
N ARG A 103 -14.21 10.22 17.41
CA ARG A 103 -15.41 10.91 17.01
C ARG A 103 -15.79 12.06 17.96
N MET A 104 -15.63 11.84 19.27
CA MET A 104 -15.86 12.91 20.26
C MET A 104 -14.91 14.08 20.02
N ILE A 105 -13.65 13.82 19.75
CA ILE A 105 -12.63 14.85 19.44
C ILE A 105 -12.98 15.60 18.16
N GLN A 106 -13.40 14.88 17.12
CA GLN A 106 -13.77 15.51 15.83
C GLN A 106 -15.03 16.38 15.95
N ARG A 107 -16.02 15.95 16.74
CA ARG A 107 -17.25 16.73 16.96
C ARG A 107 -17.04 17.96 17.83
N ASP A 108 -16.19 17.84 18.81
CA ASP A 108 -15.85 18.89 19.75
C ASP A 108 -14.33 18.89 19.98
N PRO A 109 -13.57 19.58 19.11
CA PRO A 109 -12.10 19.61 19.22
C PRO A 109 -11.59 20.19 20.54
N GLU A 110 -12.38 21.03 21.20
CA GLU A 110 -12.03 21.58 22.51
C GLU A 110 -12.36 20.61 23.66
N LEU A 111 -13.03 19.48 23.39
CA LEU A 111 -13.49 18.55 24.43
C LEU A 111 -14.10 19.29 25.62
N THR A 112 -15.10 20.09 25.33
CA THR A 112 -15.77 20.96 26.33
C THR A 112 -16.26 20.14 27.50
N GLY A 113 -15.90 20.56 28.70
CA GLY A 113 -16.30 19.90 29.94
C GLY A 113 -15.50 18.65 30.28
N VAL A 114 -14.51 18.29 29.49
CA VAL A 114 -13.57 17.18 29.77
C VAL A 114 -12.29 17.74 30.38
N GLY A 115 -11.88 17.20 31.53
CA GLY A 115 -10.67 17.63 32.23
C GLY A 115 -9.52 16.66 32.12
N LEU A 116 -9.81 15.38 31.94
CA LEU A 116 -8.81 14.32 31.84
C LEU A 116 -9.25 13.26 30.82
N VAL A 117 -8.32 12.83 30.00
CA VAL A 117 -8.45 11.65 29.15
C VAL A 117 -7.44 10.61 29.59
N ILE A 118 -7.92 9.40 29.86
CA ILE A 118 -7.09 8.25 30.24
C ILE A 118 -7.05 7.29 29.05
N LEU A 119 -5.85 6.98 28.55
CA LEU A 119 -5.65 5.96 27.54
C LEU A 119 -5.15 4.69 28.20
N ASP A 120 -6.04 3.71 28.33
CA ASP A 120 -5.70 2.43 28.96
C ASP A 120 -5.18 1.42 27.92
N GLU A 121 -4.39 0.47 28.40
CA GLU A 121 -3.81 -0.60 27.55
C GLU A 121 -3.04 -0.06 26.36
N PHE A 122 -2.35 1.07 26.51
CA PHE A 122 -1.67 1.75 25.40
C PHE A 122 -0.56 0.91 24.80
N HIS A 123 0.03 0.00 25.56
CA HIS A 123 1.07 -0.93 25.09
C HIS A 123 0.59 -1.86 23.96
N GLU A 124 -0.70 -2.07 23.81
CA GLU A 124 -1.26 -2.83 22.68
C GLU A 124 -1.03 -2.13 21.34
N ARG A 125 -0.75 -0.82 21.37
CA ARG A 125 -0.41 -0.02 20.19
C ARG A 125 -1.41 -0.21 19.05
N SER A 126 -2.71 -0.13 19.38
CA SER A 126 -3.75 -0.11 18.35
C SER A 126 -3.67 1.15 17.51
N LEU A 127 -4.13 1.06 16.26
CA LEU A 127 -4.18 2.19 15.35
C LEU A 127 -4.96 3.36 15.91
N GLN A 128 -6.11 3.08 16.53
CA GLN A 128 -6.97 4.10 17.10
C GLN A 128 -6.37 4.77 18.34
N ALA A 129 -5.63 4.02 19.14
CA ALA A 129 -4.94 4.59 20.29
C ALA A 129 -3.82 5.54 19.87
N ASP A 130 -3.05 5.18 18.86
CA ASP A 130 -2.01 6.05 18.30
C ASP A 130 -2.62 7.33 17.69
N LEU A 131 -3.74 7.20 16.96
CA LEU A 131 -4.46 8.34 16.41
C LEU A 131 -5.02 9.24 17.52
N ALA A 132 -5.66 8.65 18.52
CA ALA A 132 -6.21 9.40 19.66
C ALA A 132 -5.12 10.20 20.37
N LEU A 133 -3.97 9.59 20.62
CA LEU A 133 -2.83 10.28 21.24
C LEU A 133 -2.36 11.46 20.37
N ALA A 134 -2.19 11.24 19.07
CA ALA A 134 -1.75 12.30 18.15
C ALA A 134 -2.73 13.48 18.15
N LEU A 135 -4.03 13.21 18.10
CA LEU A 135 -5.06 14.25 18.13
C LEU A 135 -5.14 14.96 19.49
N LEU A 136 -5.02 14.21 20.59
CA LEU A 136 -5.07 14.79 21.94
C LEU A 136 -3.87 15.69 22.21
N LEU A 137 -2.68 15.31 21.74
CA LEU A 137 -1.51 16.16 21.83
C LEU A 137 -1.67 17.45 21.02
N ASP A 138 -2.29 17.37 19.87
CA ASP A 138 -2.62 18.54 19.06
C ASP A 138 -3.66 19.43 19.75
N VAL A 139 -4.67 18.85 20.39
CA VAL A 139 -5.67 19.58 21.21
C VAL A 139 -4.99 20.30 22.37
N GLN A 140 -4.12 19.62 23.11
CA GLN A 140 -3.39 20.25 24.23
C GLN A 140 -2.52 21.41 23.77
N GLN A 141 -1.84 21.26 22.66
CA GLN A 141 -0.92 22.27 22.14
C GLN A 141 -1.65 23.49 21.56
N GLY A 142 -2.74 23.29 20.84
CA GLY A 142 -3.40 24.35 20.10
C GLY A 142 -4.69 24.91 20.69
N LEU A 143 -5.41 24.11 21.49
CA LEU A 143 -6.77 24.45 21.95
C LEU A 143 -6.94 24.41 23.46
N ARG A 144 -6.35 23.44 24.14
CA ARG A 144 -6.60 23.17 25.56
C ARG A 144 -5.29 22.83 26.29
N ASP A 145 -4.58 23.82 26.79
CA ASP A 145 -3.39 23.63 27.62
C ASP A 145 -3.70 23.08 29.02
N ASP A 146 -4.95 23.19 29.46
CA ASP A 146 -5.45 22.71 30.74
C ASP A 146 -5.91 21.24 30.72
N LEU A 147 -6.11 20.65 29.55
CA LEU A 147 -6.52 19.25 29.42
C LEU A 147 -5.40 18.34 29.90
N LYS A 148 -5.74 17.38 30.77
CA LYS A 148 -4.79 16.40 31.28
C LYS A 148 -4.90 15.10 30.50
N LEU A 149 -3.77 14.43 30.36
CA LEU A 149 -3.67 13.16 29.65
C LEU A 149 -2.90 12.15 30.52
N LEU A 150 -3.51 11.02 30.79
CA LEU A 150 -2.90 9.90 31.48
C LEU A 150 -2.80 8.70 30.56
N ILE A 151 -1.57 8.25 30.28
CA ILE A 151 -1.32 7.08 29.42
C ILE A 151 -0.92 5.92 30.34
N MET A 152 -1.71 4.85 30.34
CA MET A 152 -1.50 3.67 31.14
C MET A 152 -1.01 2.51 30.29
N SER A 153 0.03 1.84 30.74
CA SER A 153 0.66 0.70 30.06
C SER A 153 0.99 -0.39 31.05
N ALA A 154 0.89 -1.63 30.61
CA ALA A 154 1.27 -2.79 31.42
C ALA A 154 2.75 -3.18 31.22
N THR A 155 3.46 -2.59 30.28
CA THR A 155 4.85 -2.90 29.97
C THR A 155 5.80 -1.84 30.48
N LEU A 156 7.04 -2.24 30.81
CA LEU A 156 8.10 -1.34 31.26
C LEU A 156 8.78 -0.56 30.11
N ASP A 157 8.57 -0.96 28.87
CA ASP A 157 9.18 -0.32 27.72
C ASP A 157 8.40 0.93 27.30
N ASN A 158 8.70 2.03 27.99
CA ASN A 158 8.16 3.35 27.71
C ASN A 158 9.15 4.25 26.96
N ASP A 159 10.24 3.72 26.44
CA ASP A 159 11.33 4.53 25.84
C ASP A 159 10.82 5.39 24.70
N ARG A 160 9.96 4.85 23.85
CA ARG A 160 9.37 5.62 22.73
C ARG A 160 8.42 6.70 23.22
N LEU A 161 7.55 6.40 24.18
CA LEU A 161 6.66 7.40 24.80
C LEU A 161 7.45 8.50 25.49
N GLN A 162 8.53 8.16 26.19
CA GLN A 162 9.38 9.14 26.84
C GLN A 162 10.11 10.04 25.85
N ARG A 163 10.50 9.51 24.68
CA ARG A 163 11.07 10.36 23.62
C ARG A 163 10.05 11.31 23.02
N LEU A 164 8.82 10.84 22.84
CA LEU A 164 7.74 11.68 22.35
C LEU A 164 7.31 12.73 23.38
N LEU A 165 7.27 12.34 24.65
CA LEU A 165 6.83 13.13 25.80
C LEU A 165 7.96 13.20 26.85
N PRO A 166 9.06 13.91 26.55
CA PRO A 166 10.25 13.87 27.42
C PRO A 166 10.05 14.49 28.80
N GLU A 167 9.06 15.37 28.95
CA GLU A 167 8.75 16.06 30.20
C GLU A 167 7.63 15.38 31.00
N ALA A 168 7.03 14.30 30.48
CA ALA A 168 5.97 13.59 31.17
C ALA A 168 6.55 12.78 32.34
N PRO A 169 6.05 12.97 33.57
CA PRO A 169 6.42 12.11 34.70
C PRO A 169 6.03 10.67 34.44
N VAL A 170 6.88 9.75 34.86
CA VAL A 170 6.61 8.32 34.79
C VAL A 170 6.39 7.79 36.20
N VAL A 171 5.19 7.28 36.45
CA VAL A 171 4.82 6.65 37.72
C VAL A 171 4.83 5.13 37.49
N VAL A 172 5.57 4.41 38.29
CA VAL A 172 5.69 2.97 38.19
C VAL A 172 5.03 2.32 39.40
N SER A 173 4.01 1.49 39.14
CA SER A 173 3.38 0.66 40.17
C SER A 173 3.92 -0.77 40.03
N GLU A 174 4.48 -1.28 41.10
CA GLU A 174 4.90 -2.68 41.17
C GLU A 174 3.67 -3.54 41.49
N GLY A 175 3.32 -4.45 40.58
CA GLY A 175 2.21 -5.36 40.78
C GLY A 175 2.57 -6.45 41.78
N ARG A 176 1.60 -6.93 42.54
CA ARG A 176 1.73 -8.17 43.31
C ARG A 176 1.39 -9.33 42.37
N ALA A 177 2.43 -9.99 41.88
CA ALA A 177 2.29 -11.23 41.13
C ALA A 177 2.95 -12.35 41.92
N TYR A 178 2.31 -13.51 41.92
CA TYR A 178 2.95 -14.72 42.41
C TYR A 178 3.92 -15.26 41.36
N PRO A 179 4.94 -16.02 41.76
CA PRO A 179 5.87 -16.60 40.81
C PRO A 179 5.17 -17.56 39.86
N VAL A 180 5.55 -17.53 38.58
CA VAL A 180 5.09 -18.42 37.54
C VAL A 180 6.26 -19.23 37.02
N GLU A 181 6.16 -20.56 37.13
CA GLU A 181 7.11 -21.47 36.49
C GLU A 181 6.82 -21.51 34.97
N ARG A 182 7.76 -21.04 34.16
CA ARG A 182 7.66 -21.10 32.72
C ARG A 182 8.35 -22.33 32.18
N ARG A 183 7.57 -23.17 31.49
CA ARG A 183 8.05 -24.39 30.82
C ARG A 183 7.97 -24.21 29.32
N PHE A 184 8.90 -24.82 28.61
CA PHE A 184 8.94 -24.74 27.13
C PHE A 184 8.95 -26.16 26.57
N SER A 185 8.01 -26.45 25.71
CA SER A 185 7.86 -27.74 25.03
C SER A 185 7.37 -27.54 23.60
N PRO A 186 8.24 -27.71 22.61
CA PRO A 186 7.82 -27.54 21.23
C PRO A 186 6.83 -28.66 20.84
N LEU A 187 5.87 -28.28 20.01
CA LEU A 187 4.93 -29.23 19.42
C LEU A 187 5.65 -30.10 18.40
N SER A 188 5.20 -31.37 18.29
CA SER A 188 5.70 -32.29 17.28
C SER A 188 5.34 -31.80 15.87
N ALA A 189 6.32 -31.73 14.99
CA ALA A 189 6.10 -31.38 13.58
C ALA A 189 5.28 -32.44 12.80
N HIS A 190 5.16 -33.64 13.35
CA HIS A 190 4.49 -34.77 12.73
C HIS A 190 3.01 -34.93 13.15
N GLN A 191 2.58 -34.18 14.17
CA GLN A 191 1.22 -34.15 14.62
C GLN A 191 0.49 -32.91 14.10
N ARG A 192 -0.81 -33.03 13.91
CA ARG A 192 -1.65 -31.87 13.64
C ARG A 192 -1.64 -30.94 14.82
N PHE A 193 -1.71 -29.63 14.56
CA PHE A 193 -1.65 -28.61 15.60
C PHE A 193 -2.70 -28.81 16.70
N ASP A 194 -3.97 -29.01 16.32
CA ASP A 194 -5.08 -29.20 17.25
C ASP A 194 -4.90 -30.43 18.15
N GLU A 195 -4.45 -31.52 17.59
CA GLU A 195 -4.17 -32.73 18.31
C GLU A 195 -2.99 -32.59 19.25
N ALA A 196 -1.89 -32.00 18.77
CA ALA A 196 -0.68 -31.79 19.59
C ALA A 196 -0.95 -30.87 20.78
N VAL A 197 -1.71 -29.80 20.60
CA VAL A 197 -2.13 -28.90 21.67
C VAL A 197 -3.02 -29.64 22.68
N ALA A 198 -3.99 -30.40 22.19
CA ALA A 198 -4.91 -31.16 23.07
C ALA A 198 -4.15 -32.19 23.94
N VAL A 199 -3.17 -32.88 23.38
CA VAL A 199 -2.32 -33.81 24.11
C VAL A 199 -1.53 -33.10 25.20
N ALA A 200 -0.89 -31.97 24.89
CA ALA A 200 -0.12 -31.16 25.86
C ALA A 200 -1.01 -30.64 26.98
N VAL A 201 -2.21 -30.16 26.66
CA VAL A 201 -3.19 -29.68 27.67
C VAL A 201 -3.65 -30.83 28.57
N ALA A 202 -4.03 -31.97 28.00
CA ALA A 202 -4.49 -33.12 28.78
C ALA A 202 -3.38 -33.64 29.71
N GLU A 203 -2.15 -33.65 29.27
CA GLU A 203 -1.00 -34.08 30.09
C GLU A 203 -0.78 -33.13 31.26
N LEU A 204 -0.80 -31.80 31.01
CA LEU A 204 -0.63 -30.82 32.09
C LEU A 204 -1.76 -30.89 33.10
N LEU A 205 -3.00 -31.10 32.68
CA LEU A 205 -4.16 -31.26 33.57
C LEU A 205 -4.04 -32.50 34.47
N ARG A 206 -3.41 -33.58 34.01
CA ARG A 206 -3.20 -34.80 34.79
C ARG A 206 -2.17 -34.60 35.87
N HIS A 207 -1.14 -33.81 35.64
CA HIS A 207 -0.02 -33.64 36.56
C HIS A 207 -0.14 -32.44 37.51
N GLU A 208 -1.00 -31.47 37.15
CA GLU A 208 -1.14 -30.24 37.92
C GLU A 208 -2.62 -29.97 38.26
N GLN A 209 -2.83 -29.25 39.36
CA GLN A 209 -4.18 -28.86 39.80
C GLN A 209 -4.50 -27.43 39.41
N GLY A 210 -5.77 -27.09 39.44
CA GLY A 210 -6.29 -25.77 39.14
C GLY A 210 -6.88 -25.65 37.78
N SER A 211 -7.53 -24.51 37.52
CA SER A 211 -8.13 -24.18 36.24
C SER A 211 -7.07 -23.64 35.26
N MET A 212 -7.34 -23.79 33.98
CA MET A 212 -6.38 -23.52 32.92
C MET A 212 -6.91 -22.47 31.96
N LEU A 213 -6.01 -21.62 31.47
CA LEU A 213 -6.24 -20.73 30.35
C LEU A 213 -5.33 -21.16 29.18
N LEU A 214 -5.95 -21.50 28.06
CA LEU A 214 -5.28 -21.93 26.84
C LEU A 214 -5.38 -20.82 25.78
N PHE A 215 -4.25 -20.29 25.34
CA PHE A 215 -4.17 -19.29 24.31
C PHE A 215 -3.98 -19.91 22.93
N LEU A 216 -4.92 -19.63 22.04
CA LEU A 216 -4.96 -20.12 20.66
C LEU A 216 -5.06 -18.95 19.67
N PRO A 217 -4.60 -19.10 18.42
CA PRO A 217 -4.52 -17.98 17.49
C PRO A 217 -5.88 -17.51 16.95
N GLY A 218 -6.89 -18.38 16.91
CA GLY A 218 -8.19 -18.01 16.35
C GLY A 218 -9.33 -18.94 16.73
N VAL A 219 -10.54 -18.56 16.32
CA VAL A 219 -11.78 -19.30 16.63
C VAL A 219 -11.77 -20.71 16.02
N GLY A 220 -11.24 -20.88 14.81
CA GLY A 220 -11.15 -22.19 14.18
C GLY A 220 -10.30 -23.16 14.98
N GLU A 221 -9.16 -22.71 15.49
CA GLU A 221 -8.29 -23.50 16.35
C GLU A 221 -8.95 -23.79 17.70
N ILE A 222 -9.68 -22.83 18.26
CA ILE A 222 -10.43 -23.06 19.51
C ILE A 222 -11.44 -24.21 19.33
N GLN A 223 -12.18 -24.21 18.26
CA GLN A 223 -13.19 -25.24 17.99
C GLN A 223 -12.55 -26.62 17.77
N ARG A 224 -11.50 -26.69 16.98
CA ARG A 224 -10.80 -27.95 16.70
C ARG A 224 -10.12 -28.52 17.95
N VAL A 225 -9.48 -27.68 18.74
CA VAL A 225 -8.87 -28.12 20.02
C VAL A 225 -9.92 -28.52 21.03
N LEU A 226 -11.05 -27.82 21.08
CA LEU A 226 -12.19 -28.17 21.93
C LEU A 226 -12.71 -29.58 21.62
N GLU A 227 -12.91 -29.91 20.35
CA GLU A 227 -13.31 -31.25 19.91
C GLU A 227 -12.30 -32.31 20.34
N GLN A 228 -11.01 -32.05 20.17
CA GLN A 228 -9.94 -32.95 20.57
C GLN A 228 -9.85 -33.13 22.07
N LEU A 229 -10.12 -32.09 22.87
CA LEU A 229 -10.10 -32.13 24.33
C LEU A 229 -11.28 -32.87 24.92
N THR A 230 -12.45 -32.81 24.30
CA THR A 230 -13.68 -33.44 24.82
C THR A 230 -13.49 -34.92 25.15
N GLU A 231 -12.70 -35.63 24.36
CA GLU A 231 -12.42 -37.04 24.56
C GLU A 231 -11.23 -37.32 25.48
N ARG A 232 -10.43 -36.29 25.83
CA ARG A 232 -9.17 -36.44 26.56
C ARG A 232 -9.17 -35.94 27.98
N VAL A 233 -10.23 -35.25 28.39
CA VAL A 233 -10.34 -34.65 29.73
C VAL A 233 -11.29 -35.46 30.61
N ALA A 234 -11.08 -35.36 31.95
CA ALA A 234 -11.93 -36.00 32.93
C ALA A 234 -13.31 -35.29 33.02
N GLU A 235 -14.31 -35.96 33.63
CA GLU A 235 -15.66 -35.42 33.74
C GLU A 235 -15.78 -34.18 34.64
N ASP A 236 -14.81 -33.96 35.54
CA ASP A 236 -14.73 -32.80 36.40
C ASP A 236 -14.19 -31.53 35.67
N VAL A 237 -13.74 -31.65 34.41
CA VAL A 237 -13.18 -30.55 33.62
C VAL A 237 -14.27 -29.99 32.72
N ILE A 238 -14.49 -28.68 32.88
CA ILE A 238 -15.44 -27.91 32.05
C ILE A 238 -14.63 -27.18 30.97
N LEU A 239 -14.97 -27.39 29.71
CA LEU A 239 -14.35 -26.70 28.57
C LEU A 239 -15.16 -25.46 28.20
N CYS A 240 -14.52 -24.28 28.27
CA CYS A 240 -15.16 -22.98 28.03
C CYS A 240 -14.46 -22.24 26.89
N PRO A 241 -14.99 -22.21 25.69
CA PRO A 241 -14.46 -21.32 24.65
C PRO A 241 -14.71 -19.84 25.02
N LEU A 242 -13.76 -18.97 24.68
CA LEU A 242 -13.87 -17.53 24.94
C LEU A 242 -13.35 -16.74 23.74
N TYR A 243 -14.26 -16.12 23.00
CA TYR A 243 -13.96 -15.17 21.94
C TYR A 243 -15.07 -14.12 21.83
N GLY A 244 -14.76 -12.97 21.26
CA GLY A 244 -15.62 -11.79 21.29
C GLY A 244 -17.03 -11.96 20.71
N ALA A 245 -17.19 -12.95 19.89
CA ALA A 245 -18.43 -13.19 19.17
C ALA A 245 -19.38 -14.19 19.85
N LEU A 246 -19.02 -14.73 20.99
CA LEU A 246 -19.92 -15.59 21.76
C LEU A 246 -21.03 -14.78 22.44
N PRO A 247 -22.20 -15.41 22.69
CA PRO A 247 -23.22 -14.82 23.56
C PRO A 247 -22.65 -14.49 24.95
N LEU A 248 -23.18 -13.43 25.57
CA LEU A 248 -22.70 -12.99 26.90
C LEU A 248 -22.79 -14.07 27.98
N SER A 249 -23.81 -14.90 27.93
CA SER A 249 -23.96 -16.04 28.86
C SER A 249 -22.81 -17.03 28.78
N GLU A 250 -22.35 -17.33 27.57
CA GLU A 250 -21.20 -18.21 27.34
C GLU A 250 -19.88 -17.54 27.76
N GLN A 251 -19.74 -16.25 27.51
CA GLN A 251 -18.56 -15.50 27.96
C GLN A 251 -18.47 -15.46 29.49
N ARG A 252 -19.60 -15.29 30.19
CA ARG A 252 -19.63 -15.32 31.64
C ARG A 252 -19.22 -16.65 32.23
N LYS A 253 -19.61 -17.79 31.63
CA LYS A 253 -19.15 -19.12 32.05
C LYS A 253 -17.63 -19.24 32.02
N ALA A 254 -16.98 -18.63 31.01
CA ALA A 254 -15.53 -18.64 30.90
C ALA A 254 -14.85 -17.72 31.94
N ILE A 255 -15.47 -16.60 32.28
CA ILE A 255 -14.89 -15.58 33.16
C ILE A 255 -15.06 -15.95 34.64
N LEU A 256 -16.25 -16.47 35.04
CA LEU A 256 -16.55 -16.80 36.44
C LEU A 256 -15.76 -18.04 36.90
N PRO A 257 -15.50 -18.18 38.22
CA PRO A 257 -14.83 -19.36 38.74
C PRO A 257 -15.59 -20.65 38.43
N ALA A 258 -14.84 -21.75 38.31
CA ALA A 258 -15.45 -23.06 38.15
C ALA A 258 -16.30 -23.43 39.40
N PRO A 259 -17.43 -24.17 39.24
CA PRO A 259 -18.20 -24.68 40.39
C PRO A 259 -17.31 -25.52 41.33
N ALA A 260 -17.71 -25.61 42.62
CA ALA A 260 -16.98 -26.38 43.62
C ALA A 260 -16.80 -27.83 43.16
N GLY A 261 -15.58 -28.36 43.32
CA GLY A 261 -15.20 -29.70 42.87
C GLY A 261 -14.96 -29.86 41.37
N LYS A 262 -15.02 -28.78 40.61
CA LYS A 262 -14.77 -28.79 39.14
C LYS A 262 -13.63 -27.88 38.79
N ARG A 263 -13.03 -28.17 37.62
CA ARG A 263 -11.96 -27.37 36.96
C ARG A 263 -12.50 -26.85 35.65
N LYS A 264 -12.00 -25.71 35.21
CA LYS A 264 -12.29 -25.21 33.87
C LYS A 264 -11.03 -25.12 33.03
N VAL A 265 -11.18 -25.31 31.73
CA VAL A 265 -10.19 -24.96 30.71
C VAL A 265 -10.83 -23.92 29.83
N VAL A 266 -10.29 -22.70 29.83
CA VAL A 266 -10.77 -21.59 29.00
C VAL A 266 -9.90 -21.57 27.74
N LEU A 267 -10.52 -21.79 26.57
CA LEU A 267 -9.85 -21.70 25.29
C LEU A 267 -10.11 -20.32 24.71
N ALA A 268 -9.08 -19.50 24.67
CA ALA A 268 -9.20 -18.09 24.32
C ALA A 268 -8.18 -17.67 23.26
N THR A 269 -8.49 -16.60 22.59
CA THR A 269 -7.54 -15.84 21.77
C THR A 269 -6.80 -14.84 22.65
N ASN A 270 -6.04 -13.94 22.04
CA ASN A 270 -5.32 -12.87 22.76
C ASN A 270 -6.25 -11.90 23.52
N ILE A 271 -7.56 -12.01 23.39
CA ILE A 271 -8.53 -11.27 24.20
C ILE A 271 -8.32 -11.48 25.70
N ALA A 272 -7.86 -12.67 26.11
CA ALA A 272 -7.60 -13.01 27.50
C ALA A 272 -6.19 -12.62 27.96
N GLU A 273 -5.37 -12.03 27.11
CA GLU A 273 -3.99 -11.66 27.43
C GLU A 273 -3.93 -10.51 28.44
N THR A 274 -4.67 -9.45 28.22
CA THR A 274 -4.63 -8.24 29.06
C THR A 274 -6.00 -7.74 29.53
N SER A 275 -6.97 -7.72 28.66
CA SER A 275 -8.22 -6.95 28.84
C SER A 275 -9.26 -7.59 29.75
N LEU A 276 -9.17 -8.90 29.98
CA LEU A 276 -10.15 -9.63 30.77
C LEU A 276 -9.49 -10.26 32.00
N THR A 277 -10.18 -10.17 33.13
CA THR A 277 -9.83 -10.93 34.31
C THR A 277 -10.63 -12.23 34.34
N ILE A 278 -9.96 -13.37 34.24
CA ILE A 278 -10.54 -14.69 34.34
C ILE A 278 -10.17 -15.25 35.69
N GLU A 279 -11.18 -15.54 36.49
CA GLU A 279 -11.00 -15.95 37.87
C GLU A 279 -10.58 -17.44 37.97
N GLY A 280 -9.74 -17.75 38.94
CA GLY A 280 -9.37 -19.11 39.33
C GLY A 280 -8.29 -19.77 38.47
N ILE A 281 -7.62 -19.04 37.59
CA ILE A 281 -6.59 -19.58 36.69
C ILE A 281 -5.27 -19.76 37.45
N ARG A 282 -4.74 -21.00 37.44
CA ARG A 282 -3.43 -21.37 37.93
C ARG A 282 -2.49 -21.88 36.82
N LEU A 283 -3.04 -22.45 35.78
CA LEU A 283 -2.32 -23.02 34.64
C LEU A 283 -2.56 -22.21 33.39
N VAL A 284 -1.51 -21.95 32.63
CA VAL A 284 -1.57 -21.34 31.31
C VAL A 284 -0.86 -22.24 30.33
N VAL A 285 -1.52 -22.52 29.21
CA VAL A 285 -0.88 -23.12 28.03
C VAL A 285 -0.90 -22.08 26.92
N ASP A 286 0.25 -21.74 26.44
CA ASP A 286 0.47 -20.71 25.44
C ASP A 286 0.92 -21.34 24.13
N SER A 287 0.07 -21.31 23.11
CA SER A 287 0.43 -21.79 21.78
C SER A 287 1.54 -20.95 21.12
N ALA A 288 1.87 -19.81 21.69
CA ALA A 288 2.87 -18.85 21.20
C ALA A 288 2.53 -18.31 19.79
N GLN A 289 1.28 -18.37 19.44
CA GLN A 289 0.78 -17.90 18.15
C GLN A 289 -0.34 -16.88 18.32
N GLU A 290 -0.42 -15.99 17.36
CA GLU A 290 -1.52 -15.03 17.21
C GLU A 290 -1.92 -14.90 15.76
N ARG A 291 -3.14 -14.44 15.54
CA ARG A 291 -3.63 -14.11 14.21
C ARG A 291 -3.74 -12.61 14.08
N VAL A 292 -3.06 -12.06 13.10
CA VAL A 292 -2.95 -10.62 12.85
C VAL A 292 -3.45 -10.30 11.45
N ALA A 293 -4.22 -9.23 11.33
CA ALA A 293 -4.62 -8.68 10.06
C ALA A 293 -3.49 -7.82 9.49
N ARG A 294 -3.02 -8.13 8.28
CA ARG A 294 -1.99 -7.37 7.57
C ARG A 294 -2.54 -6.85 6.25
N PHE A 295 -2.43 -5.56 6.06
CA PHE A 295 -2.84 -4.90 4.84
C PHE A 295 -1.75 -5.01 3.77
N ASP A 296 -2.14 -5.38 2.56
CA ASP A 296 -1.26 -5.37 1.39
C ASP A 296 -1.59 -4.13 0.53
N PRO A 297 -0.70 -3.12 0.50
CA PRO A 297 -0.95 -1.90 -0.27
C PRO A 297 -1.00 -2.11 -1.78
N ARG A 298 -0.45 -3.24 -2.28
CA ARG A 298 -0.51 -3.58 -3.70
C ARG A 298 -1.89 -4.06 -4.13
N THR A 299 -2.55 -4.82 -3.28
CA THR A 299 -3.85 -5.44 -3.58
C THR A 299 -5.02 -4.68 -2.98
N GLY A 300 -4.77 -3.83 -1.97
CA GLY A 300 -5.82 -3.16 -1.21
C GLY A 300 -6.62 -4.10 -0.30
N LEU A 301 -6.14 -5.32 -0.08
CA LEU A 301 -6.79 -6.32 0.75
C LEU A 301 -6.03 -6.57 2.03
N THR A 302 -6.78 -6.89 3.07
CA THR A 302 -6.23 -7.32 4.35
C THR A 302 -6.19 -8.84 4.37
N ARG A 303 -5.05 -9.39 4.81
CA ARG A 303 -4.81 -10.82 4.94
C ARG A 303 -4.65 -11.17 6.41
N LEU A 304 -5.30 -12.26 6.85
CA LEU A 304 -5.07 -12.81 8.18
C LEU A 304 -3.83 -13.70 8.15
N VAL A 305 -2.85 -13.38 9.00
CA VAL A 305 -1.59 -14.10 9.11
C VAL A 305 -1.47 -14.67 10.52
N THR A 306 -1.18 -15.96 10.61
CA THR A 306 -0.80 -16.60 11.87
C THR A 306 0.71 -16.46 12.04
N GLN A 307 1.11 -15.87 13.16
CA GLN A 307 2.53 -15.61 13.44
C GLN A 307 2.86 -15.91 14.90
N ARG A 308 4.16 -16.01 15.18
CA ARG A 308 4.66 -16.12 16.55
C ARG A 308 4.45 -14.79 17.27
N ILE A 309 4.01 -14.86 18.53
CA ILE A 309 3.87 -13.70 19.40
C ILE A 309 5.24 -13.17 19.86
N SER A 310 5.25 -11.93 20.34
CA SER A 310 6.43 -11.30 20.93
C SER A 310 6.78 -11.89 22.30
N GLN A 311 8.00 -11.65 22.75
CA GLN A 311 8.41 -12.01 24.10
C GLN A 311 7.54 -11.31 25.16
N ALA A 312 7.23 -10.04 24.97
CA ALA A 312 6.33 -9.28 25.86
C ALA A 312 4.95 -9.93 25.98
N SER A 313 4.41 -10.40 24.86
CA SER A 313 3.13 -11.09 24.81
C SER A 313 3.20 -12.44 25.57
N MET A 314 4.28 -13.20 25.38
CA MET A 314 4.51 -14.45 26.14
C MET A 314 4.55 -14.20 27.65
N MET A 315 5.22 -13.15 28.09
CA MET A 315 5.27 -12.74 29.49
C MET A 315 3.90 -12.38 30.05
N GLN A 316 3.11 -11.65 29.30
CA GLN A 316 1.75 -11.27 29.72
C GLN A 316 0.83 -12.49 29.82
N ARG A 317 0.91 -13.41 28.87
CA ARG A 317 0.16 -14.67 28.90
C ARG A 317 0.56 -15.51 30.12
N ALA A 318 1.86 -15.66 30.35
CA ALA A 318 2.38 -16.37 31.51
C ALA A 318 1.91 -15.74 32.84
N GLY A 319 1.87 -14.43 32.92
CA GLY A 319 1.44 -13.69 34.10
C GLY A 319 0.01 -13.99 34.53
N ARG A 320 -0.83 -14.48 33.61
CA ARG A 320 -2.21 -14.90 33.95
C ARG A 320 -2.25 -16.07 34.93
N ALA A 321 -1.22 -16.90 34.99
CA ALA A 321 -1.12 -18.01 35.91
C ALA A 321 -0.75 -17.60 37.36
N GLY A 322 -0.18 -16.41 37.54
CA GLY A 322 0.33 -15.94 38.81
C GLY A 322 -0.51 -14.89 39.53
N ARG A 323 -1.78 -14.73 39.20
CA ARG A 323 -2.61 -13.69 39.83
C ARG A 323 -3.07 -13.97 41.24
N LEU A 324 -3.49 -15.19 41.53
CA LEU A 324 -4.09 -15.58 42.82
C LEU A 324 -3.18 -16.51 43.63
N SER A 325 -2.27 -17.22 43.01
CA SER A 325 -1.38 -18.20 43.60
C SER A 325 -0.18 -18.42 42.67
N PRO A 326 0.89 -19.06 43.15
CA PRO A 326 1.94 -19.53 42.24
C PRO A 326 1.36 -20.44 41.16
N GLY A 327 1.78 -20.22 39.92
CA GLY A 327 1.23 -20.90 38.76
C GLY A 327 2.28 -21.44 37.82
N ILE A 328 1.80 -22.08 36.77
CA ILE A 328 2.63 -22.72 35.73
C ILE A 328 2.14 -22.23 34.37
N CYS A 329 3.10 -21.84 33.53
CA CYS A 329 2.84 -21.54 32.10
C CYS A 329 3.66 -22.48 31.23
N LEU A 330 2.98 -23.24 30.40
CA LEU A 330 3.60 -24.08 29.36
C LEU A 330 3.53 -23.37 28.02
N HIS A 331 4.70 -22.92 27.52
CA HIS A 331 4.82 -22.37 26.18
C HIS A 331 5.11 -23.49 25.17
N LEU A 332 4.28 -23.58 24.12
CA LEU A 332 4.36 -24.67 23.13
C LEU A 332 5.37 -24.34 22.02
N LEU A 333 6.56 -23.95 22.43
CA LEU A 333 7.71 -23.77 21.55
C LEU A 333 8.99 -24.01 22.33
N GLY A 334 10.11 -24.14 21.63
CA GLY A 334 11.42 -24.30 22.28
C GLY A 334 11.86 -23.00 22.94
N LYS A 335 12.62 -23.11 24.02
CA LYS A 335 13.16 -21.96 24.76
C LYS A 335 14.00 -21.04 23.88
N GLU A 336 14.82 -21.59 23.01
CA GLU A 336 15.60 -20.79 22.05
C GLU A 336 14.71 -20.02 21.06
N GLN A 337 13.63 -20.63 20.62
CA GLN A 337 12.66 -19.98 19.73
C GLN A 337 11.97 -18.81 20.43
N ALA A 338 11.64 -18.98 21.73
CA ALA A 338 11.07 -17.92 22.55
C ALA A 338 12.06 -16.75 22.74
N GLU A 339 13.32 -17.04 22.98
CA GLU A 339 14.37 -16.02 23.14
C GLU A 339 14.68 -15.26 21.84
N ARG A 340 14.43 -15.88 20.69
CA ARG A 340 14.62 -15.27 19.36
C ARG A 340 13.39 -14.50 18.87
N ALA A 341 12.26 -14.61 19.54
CA ALA A 341 11.07 -13.86 19.18
C ALA A 341 11.30 -12.35 19.32
N ALA A 342 10.55 -11.56 18.58
CA ALA A 342 10.60 -10.10 18.71
C ALA A 342 10.31 -9.69 20.17
N ALA A 343 11.01 -8.69 20.66
CA ALA A 343 10.83 -8.21 22.04
C ALA A 343 9.43 -7.65 22.28
N GLN A 344 8.91 -6.87 21.32
CA GLN A 344 7.60 -6.23 21.35
C GLN A 344 6.81 -6.55 20.09
N SER A 345 5.49 -6.47 20.17
CA SER A 345 4.62 -6.59 19.01
C SER A 345 4.76 -5.37 18.10
N GLU A 346 4.67 -5.59 16.80
CA GLU A 346 4.68 -4.50 15.82
C GLU A 346 3.43 -3.63 15.99
N PRO A 347 3.58 -2.28 16.04
CA PRO A 347 2.43 -1.40 16.11
C PRO A 347 1.48 -1.56 14.91
N GLU A 348 0.20 -1.52 15.16
CA GLU A 348 -0.84 -1.71 14.14
C GLU A 348 -0.74 -0.70 13.00
N ILE A 349 -0.32 0.53 13.30
CA ILE A 349 -0.16 1.59 12.30
C ILE A 349 0.83 1.24 11.18
N LEU A 350 1.80 0.36 11.45
CA LEU A 350 2.82 -0.02 10.49
C LEU A 350 2.34 -1.04 9.45
N HIS A 351 1.22 -1.75 9.72
CA HIS A 351 0.76 -2.83 8.84
C HIS A 351 -0.74 -2.83 8.55
N SER A 352 -1.45 -1.77 8.90
CA SER A 352 -2.90 -1.67 8.69
C SER A 352 -3.27 -0.87 7.47
N ASP A 353 -4.52 -1.03 7.02
CA ASP A 353 -5.17 -0.12 6.09
C ASP A 353 -5.35 1.24 6.78
N LEU A 354 -4.80 2.29 6.18
CA LEU A 354 -4.81 3.64 6.73
C LEU A 354 -5.89 4.55 6.13
N SER A 355 -6.82 4.01 5.35
CA SER A 355 -7.85 4.83 4.69
C SER A 355 -8.78 5.54 5.69
N ALA A 356 -9.21 4.86 6.73
CA ALA A 356 -10.00 5.47 7.80
C ALA A 356 -9.20 6.52 8.58
N LEU A 357 -7.95 6.22 8.89
CA LEU A 357 -7.06 7.17 9.57
C LEU A 357 -6.84 8.42 8.72
N LEU A 358 -6.57 8.27 7.44
CA LEU A 358 -6.37 9.41 6.55
C LEU A 358 -7.62 10.28 6.44
N LEU A 359 -8.80 9.67 6.35
CA LEU A 359 -10.07 10.38 6.35
C LEU A 359 -10.24 11.22 7.63
N GLU A 360 -9.93 10.66 8.78
CA GLU A 360 -9.95 11.35 10.07
C GLU A 360 -8.96 12.51 10.13
N LEU A 361 -7.74 12.31 9.63
CA LEU A 361 -6.72 13.37 9.60
C LEU A 361 -7.12 14.53 8.68
N LEU A 362 -7.68 14.22 7.52
CA LEU A 362 -8.16 15.25 6.58
C LEU A 362 -9.36 16.02 7.16
N GLN A 363 -10.25 15.34 7.88
CA GLN A 363 -11.34 16.01 8.61
C GLN A 363 -10.81 16.93 9.71
N TRP A 364 -9.75 16.52 10.39
CA TRP A 364 -9.07 17.34 11.40
C TRP A 364 -8.41 18.58 10.81
N GLY A 365 -8.15 18.58 9.49
CA GLY A 365 -7.44 19.63 8.79
C GLY A 365 -5.94 19.37 8.62
N CYS A 366 -5.51 18.15 8.90
CA CYS A 366 -4.13 17.73 8.74
C CYS A 366 -3.92 17.14 7.34
N HIS A 367 -3.25 17.88 6.45
CA HIS A 367 -2.97 17.44 5.09
C HIS A 367 -1.70 16.61 5.00
N ASP A 368 -0.74 16.88 5.88
CA ASP A 368 0.50 16.13 6.01
C ASP A 368 0.49 15.35 7.33
N PRO A 369 0.30 14.01 7.29
CA PRO A 369 0.30 13.20 8.50
C PRO A 369 1.56 13.33 9.33
N ALA A 370 2.71 13.62 8.73
CA ALA A 370 3.98 13.81 9.44
C ALA A 370 3.99 15.04 10.36
N ALA A 371 3.03 15.96 10.19
CA ALA A 371 2.93 17.16 11.03
C ALA A 371 2.43 16.87 12.44
N LEU A 372 1.79 15.72 12.66
CA LEU A 372 1.33 15.31 13.99
C LEU A 372 2.42 14.55 14.75
N ALA A 373 2.27 14.50 16.06
CA ALA A 373 3.19 13.80 16.94
C ALA A 373 2.83 12.29 17.01
N TRP A 374 3.56 11.49 16.27
CA TRP A 374 3.39 10.03 16.24
C TRP A 374 4.52 9.32 16.98
N LEU A 375 4.19 8.22 17.67
CA LEU A 375 5.22 7.32 18.16
C LEU A 375 5.95 6.63 17.00
N ASP A 376 5.17 6.14 16.04
CA ASP A 376 5.67 5.61 14.78
C ASP A 376 4.94 6.31 13.64
N GLN A 377 5.69 6.81 12.66
CA GLN A 377 5.12 7.47 11.51
C GLN A 377 4.29 6.48 10.68
N PRO A 378 3.10 6.90 10.21
CA PRO A 378 2.36 6.08 9.26
C PRO A 378 3.20 5.80 8.02
N PRO A 379 3.27 4.54 7.53
CA PRO A 379 4.06 4.22 6.33
C PRO A 379 3.56 4.96 5.10
N ALA A 380 4.49 5.54 4.33
CA ALA A 380 4.16 6.30 3.13
C ALA A 380 3.42 5.46 2.07
N VAL A 381 3.79 4.20 1.93
CA VAL A 381 3.14 3.27 0.97
C VAL A 381 1.69 3.02 1.34
N ASN A 382 1.40 2.81 2.62
CA ASN A 382 0.04 2.59 3.12
C ASN A 382 -0.80 3.87 3.03
N LEU A 383 -0.21 5.03 3.30
CA LEU A 383 -0.88 6.31 3.11
C LEU A 383 -1.20 6.58 1.63
N ALA A 384 -0.30 6.23 0.72
CA ALA A 384 -0.54 6.35 -0.72
C ALA A 384 -1.70 5.46 -1.17
N ALA A 385 -1.77 4.23 -0.68
CA ALA A 385 -2.90 3.33 -0.94
C ALA A 385 -4.22 3.89 -0.38
N ALA A 386 -4.19 4.45 0.82
CA ALA A 386 -5.34 5.11 1.43
C ALA A 386 -5.83 6.30 0.59
N ARG A 387 -4.90 7.12 0.12
CA ARG A 387 -5.22 8.27 -0.75
C ARG A 387 -5.87 7.83 -2.06
N ARG A 388 -5.34 6.79 -2.70
CA ARG A 388 -5.93 6.23 -3.92
C ARG A 388 -7.37 5.75 -3.70
N LEU A 389 -7.64 5.09 -2.57
CA LEU A 389 -9.00 4.68 -2.24
C LEU A 389 -9.92 5.88 -2.05
N LEU A 390 -9.51 6.89 -1.29
CA LEU A 390 -10.31 8.08 -1.06
C LEU A 390 -10.58 8.85 -2.36
N GLU A 391 -9.61 8.91 -3.27
CA GLU A 391 -9.79 9.47 -4.60
C GLU A 391 -10.82 8.67 -5.41
N ALA A 392 -10.73 7.35 -5.40
CA ALA A 392 -11.67 6.46 -6.09
C ALA A 392 -13.10 6.60 -5.55
N LEU A 393 -13.25 6.90 -4.26
CA LEU A 393 -14.54 7.16 -3.62
C LEU A 393 -15.04 8.60 -3.80
N SER A 394 -14.34 9.43 -4.55
CA SER A 394 -14.64 10.86 -4.76
C SER A 394 -14.62 11.69 -3.47
N ALA A 395 -13.87 11.24 -2.49
CA ALA A 395 -13.74 11.90 -1.18
C ALA A 395 -12.77 13.09 -1.21
N LEU A 396 -11.92 13.20 -2.23
CA LEU A 396 -10.89 14.21 -2.32
C LEU A 396 -11.12 15.20 -3.46
N ASP A 397 -10.77 16.44 -3.20
CA ASP A 397 -10.64 17.52 -4.16
C ASP A 397 -9.22 18.08 -4.01
N GLY A 398 -8.29 17.54 -4.82
CA GLY A 398 -6.87 17.76 -4.61
C GLY A 398 -6.38 17.11 -3.31
N GLU A 399 -5.79 17.91 -2.44
CA GLU A 399 -5.27 17.45 -1.14
C GLU A 399 -6.29 17.54 -0.01
N ARG A 400 -7.45 18.13 -0.27
CA ARG A 400 -8.50 18.37 0.73
C ARG A 400 -9.69 17.44 0.52
N LEU A 401 -10.52 17.33 1.54
CA LEU A 401 -11.79 16.64 1.40
C LEU A 401 -12.73 17.40 0.45
N SER A 402 -13.34 16.67 -0.48
CA SER A 402 -14.47 17.17 -1.25
C SER A 402 -15.69 17.38 -0.36
N ALA A 403 -16.74 18.01 -0.89
CA ALA A 403 -18.03 18.09 -0.18
C ALA A 403 -18.56 16.69 0.18
N PHE A 404 -18.42 15.74 -0.76
CA PHE A 404 -18.79 14.35 -0.52
C PHE A 404 -17.87 13.70 0.54
N GLY A 405 -16.57 13.96 0.52
CA GLY A 405 -15.62 13.48 1.51
C GLY A 405 -15.92 14.00 2.92
N ARG A 406 -16.33 15.26 3.05
CA ARG A 406 -16.76 15.82 4.34
C ARG A 406 -18.02 15.12 4.86
N LYS A 407 -18.96 14.82 3.98
CA LYS A 407 -20.16 14.05 4.34
C LYS A 407 -19.79 12.64 4.81
N MET A 408 -18.86 11.97 4.13
CA MET A 408 -18.34 10.67 4.55
C MET A 408 -17.69 10.73 5.94
N ALA A 409 -16.81 11.71 6.15
CA ALA A 409 -16.11 11.89 7.42
C ALA A 409 -17.06 12.13 8.58
N ALA A 410 -18.10 12.92 8.38
CA ALA A 410 -19.12 13.20 9.41
C ALA A 410 -19.90 11.95 9.83
N LEU A 411 -20.01 10.94 8.97
CA LEU A 411 -20.67 9.67 9.29
C LEU A 411 -19.83 8.79 10.22
N GLY A 412 -18.51 8.95 10.21
CA GLY A 412 -17.61 8.26 11.13
C GLY A 412 -17.51 6.75 10.93
N ASN A 413 -17.81 6.27 9.74
CA ASN A 413 -17.69 4.87 9.36
C ASN A 413 -16.36 4.60 8.63
N GLU A 414 -16.09 3.33 8.38
CA GLU A 414 -15.06 2.92 7.44
C GLU A 414 -15.34 3.59 6.07
N PRO A 415 -14.31 4.08 5.35
CA PRO A 415 -14.54 4.95 4.18
C PRO A 415 -15.47 4.39 3.11
N ARG A 416 -15.37 3.11 2.78
CA ARG A 416 -16.27 2.50 1.79
C ARG A 416 -17.73 2.51 2.25
N LEU A 417 -17.96 2.17 3.51
CA LEU A 417 -19.32 2.20 4.08
C LEU A 417 -19.85 3.62 4.20
N ALA A 418 -19.00 4.56 4.59
CA ALA A 418 -19.34 5.97 4.61
C ALA A 418 -19.71 6.50 3.21
N ALA A 419 -18.97 6.09 2.19
CA ALA A 419 -19.27 6.46 0.80
C ALA A 419 -20.62 5.88 0.35
N MET A 420 -20.90 4.63 0.68
CA MET A 420 -22.18 3.98 0.35
C MET A 420 -23.35 4.71 1.03
N LEU A 421 -23.22 5.01 2.30
CA LEU A 421 -24.25 5.76 3.06
C LEU A 421 -24.44 7.18 2.52
N ALA A 422 -23.35 7.87 2.23
CA ALA A 422 -23.37 9.23 1.70
C ALA A 422 -23.95 9.31 0.29
N ALA A 423 -23.85 8.24 -0.49
CA ALA A 423 -24.38 8.17 -1.85
C ALA A 423 -25.91 8.01 -1.90
N ALA A 424 -26.55 7.63 -0.80
CA ALA A 424 -27.99 7.47 -0.76
C ALA A 424 -28.71 8.80 -0.91
N GLN A 425 -29.64 8.88 -1.88
CA GLN A 425 -30.37 10.10 -2.22
C GLN A 425 -31.83 10.05 -1.78
N THR A 426 -32.39 8.85 -1.71
CA THR A 426 -33.79 8.63 -1.27
C THR A 426 -33.82 7.97 0.11
N ASP A 427 -34.97 8.00 0.75
CA ASP A 427 -35.16 7.34 2.05
C ASP A 427 -35.00 5.81 1.93
N ASP A 428 -35.50 5.22 0.85
CA ASP A 428 -35.35 3.78 0.60
C ASP A 428 -33.88 3.40 0.35
N GLU A 429 -33.14 4.19 -0.37
CA GLU A 429 -31.70 4.01 -0.55
C GLU A 429 -30.96 4.14 0.80
N ALA A 430 -31.31 5.12 1.61
CA ALA A 430 -30.69 5.32 2.92
C ALA A 430 -30.93 4.14 3.86
N VAL A 431 -32.15 3.62 3.94
CA VAL A 431 -32.47 2.44 4.76
C VAL A 431 -31.74 1.21 4.24
N THR A 432 -31.70 1.01 2.94
CA THR A 432 -30.99 -0.12 2.31
C THR A 432 -29.49 -0.02 2.57
N ALA A 433 -28.89 1.16 2.37
CA ALA A 433 -27.48 1.38 2.65
C ALA A 433 -27.13 1.19 4.12
N ALA A 434 -27.98 1.66 5.04
CA ALA A 434 -27.80 1.49 6.47
C ALA A 434 -27.83 0.01 6.88
N LYS A 435 -28.76 -0.77 6.32
CA LYS A 435 -28.82 -2.21 6.55
C LYS A 435 -27.61 -2.95 5.99
N LEU A 436 -27.18 -2.61 4.78
CA LEU A 436 -25.96 -3.15 4.16
C LEU A 436 -24.73 -2.83 5.00
N ALA A 437 -24.59 -1.58 5.44
CA ALA A 437 -23.46 -1.16 6.27
C ALA A 437 -23.45 -1.93 7.60
N ALA A 438 -24.59 -2.11 8.24
CA ALA A 438 -24.69 -2.88 9.47
C ALA A 438 -24.26 -4.34 9.27
N ILE A 439 -24.66 -4.97 8.17
CA ILE A 439 -24.26 -6.33 7.81
C ILE A 439 -22.75 -6.41 7.54
N LEU A 440 -22.19 -5.47 6.77
CA LEU A 440 -20.78 -5.48 6.41
C LEU A 440 -19.87 -5.15 7.60
N GLU A 441 -20.34 -4.38 8.55
CA GLU A 441 -19.60 -4.11 9.79
C GLU A 441 -19.52 -5.35 10.71
N GLU A 442 -20.59 -6.13 10.77
CA GLU A 442 -20.69 -7.37 11.56
C GLU A 442 -21.24 -8.48 10.67
N PRO A 443 -20.41 -9.08 9.80
CA PRO A 443 -20.87 -10.11 8.89
C PRO A 443 -21.43 -11.34 9.62
N PRO A 444 -22.37 -12.07 8.99
CA PRO A 444 -22.91 -13.28 9.60
C PRO A 444 -21.85 -14.38 9.69
N ARG A 445 -21.99 -15.23 10.64
CA ARG A 445 -21.18 -16.44 10.79
C ARG A 445 -21.82 -17.60 10.08
N GLY A 446 -21.02 -18.62 9.76
CA GLY A 446 -21.51 -19.87 9.24
C GLY A 446 -21.43 -20.05 7.74
N GLY A 447 -20.61 -19.24 7.06
CA GLY A 447 -20.20 -19.51 5.67
C GLY A 447 -21.21 -19.18 4.59
N LEU A 448 -22.33 -18.51 4.90
CA LEU A 448 -23.26 -18.05 3.88
C LEU A 448 -22.67 -16.85 3.12
N VAL A 449 -22.45 -17.03 1.83
CA VAL A 449 -21.79 -16.03 0.97
C VAL A 449 -22.81 -15.14 0.24
N ASP A 450 -24.03 -15.62 0.01
CA ASP A 450 -25.07 -14.89 -0.70
C ASP A 450 -25.56 -13.69 0.13
N LEU A 451 -25.12 -12.48 -0.25
CA LEU A 451 -25.51 -11.25 0.44
C LEU A 451 -27.03 -10.99 0.35
N GLY A 452 -27.66 -11.37 -0.75
CA GLY A 452 -29.12 -11.24 -0.90
C GLY A 452 -29.89 -12.05 0.15
N ALA A 453 -29.45 -13.28 0.41
CA ALA A 453 -30.04 -14.12 1.46
C ALA A 453 -29.76 -13.57 2.86
N VAL A 454 -28.58 -13.04 3.13
CA VAL A 454 -28.22 -12.39 4.40
C VAL A 454 -29.06 -11.13 4.61
N PHE A 455 -29.23 -10.33 3.57
CA PHE A 455 -30.00 -9.08 3.62
C PHE A 455 -31.46 -9.30 4.02
N SER A 456 -32.04 -10.44 3.62
CA SER A 456 -33.42 -10.78 3.97
C SER A 456 -33.59 -11.21 5.43
N ARG A 457 -32.50 -11.51 6.15
CA ARG A 457 -32.54 -11.88 7.56
C ARG A 457 -32.75 -10.66 8.43
N GLN A 458 -33.44 -10.88 9.56
CA GLN A 458 -33.61 -9.87 10.58
C GLN A 458 -32.84 -10.30 11.82
N GLN A 459 -31.76 -9.55 12.13
CA GLN A 459 -31.01 -9.69 13.38
C GLN A 459 -31.10 -8.39 14.18
N ALA A 460 -31.25 -8.52 15.48
CA ALA A 460 -31.43 -7.36 16.35
C ALA A 460 -30.26 -6.38 16.33
N ASN A 461 -29.03 -6.89 16.27
CA ASN A 461 -27.81 -6.06 16.18
C ASN A 461 -27.78 -5.25 14.90
N TRP A 462 -28.16 -5.82 13.76
CA TRP A 462 -28.19 -5.11 12.48
C TRP A 462 -29.30 -4.06 12.46
N GLN A 463 -30.46 -4.37 13.00
CA GLN A 463 -31.57 -3.42 13.08
C GLN A 463 -31.21 -2.21 13.96
N GLN A 464 -30.66 -2.45 15.13
CA GLN A 464 -30.22 -1.39 16.04
C GLN A 464 -29.13 -0.50 15.39
N ARG A 465 -28.14 -1.11 14.74
CA ARG A 465 -27.09 -0.38 14.05
C ARG A 465 -27.63 0.42 12.88
N SER A 466 -28.51 -0.17 12.09
CA SER A 466 -29.18 0.49 10.97
C SER A 466 -29.94 1.75 11.43
N GLN A 467 -30.67 1.66 12.52
CA GLN A 467 -31.38 2.81 13.10
C GLN A 467 -30.42 3.93 13.52
N GLN A 468 -29.29 3.59 14.11
CA GLN A 468 -28.26 4.58 14.46
C GLN A 468 -27.69 5.28 13.22
N LEU A 469 -27.42 4.53 12.16
CA LEU A 469 -26.91 5.07 10.90
C LEU A 469 -27.94 5.98 10.23
N MET A 470 -29.21 5.62 10.28
CA MET A 470 -30.29 6.45 9.77
C MET A 470 -30.39 7.79 10.53
N LYS A 471 -30.19 7.79 11.84
CA LYS A 471 -30.10 9.02 12.61
C LYS A 471 -28.95 9.92 12.18
N ARG A 472 -27.79 9.32 11.92
CA ARG A 472 -26.62 10.05 11.42
C ARG A 472 -26.85 10.66 10.03
N LEU A 473 -27.62 9.99 9.19
CA LEU A 473 -28.02 10.51 7.89
C LEU A 473 -29.12 11.56 7.97
N ALA A 474 -29.66 11.81 9.17
CA ALA A 474 -30.80 12.72 9.42
C ALA A 474 -32.04 12.36 8.56
N ARG A 475 -32.22 11.06 8.34
CA ARG A 475 -33.36 10.52 7.56
C ARG A 475 -34.30 9.69 8.44
N ARG A 476 -35.57 9.76 8.09
CA ARG A 476 -36.64 9.01 8.76
C ARG A 476 -37.54 8.38 7.71
N GLY A 477 -37.94 7.15 7.95
CA GLY A 477 -38.82 6.43 7.04
C GLY A 477 -38.05 5.66 5.98
N GLY A 478 -38.75 5.22 4.95
CA GLY A 478 -38.23 4.37 3.91
C GLY A 478 -38.34 2.87 4.23
N GLN A 479 -38.26 2.07 3.17
CA GLN A 479 -38.28 0.59 3.25
C GLN A 479 -37.00 0.02 2.63
N PRO A 480 -36.41 -1.01 3.23
CA PRO A 480 -35.30 -1.73 2.62
C PRO A 480 -35.74 -2.34 1.28
N ASP A 481 -34.96 -2.11 0.24
CA ASP A 481 -35.25 -2.61 -1.11
C ASP A 481 -34.03 -3.35 -1.65
N ALA A 482 -34.16 -4.65 -1.85
CA ALA A 482 -33.12 -5.50 -2.40
C ALA A 482 -32.69 -5.07 -3.82
N GLY A 483 -33.59 -4.45 -4.59
CA GLY A 483 -33.29 -3.94 -5.91
C GLY A 483 -32.31 -2.75 -5.91
N LEU A 484 -32.14 -2.08 -4.77
CA LEU A 484 -31.21 -0.96 -4.62
C LEU A 484 -29.81 -1.38 -4.16
N MET A 485 -29.63 -2.64 -3.76
CA MET A 485 -28.38 -3.11 -3.20
C MET A 485 -27.20 -2.99 -4.17
N ALA A 486 -27.37 -3.44 -5.38
CA ALA A 486 -26.30 -3.46 -6.38
C ALA A 486 -25.74 -2.06 -6.66
N GLY A 487 -26.61 -1.08 -6.89
CA GLY A 487 -26.19 0.30 -7.15
C GLY A 487 -25.50 0.95 -5.95
N LEU A 488 -25.99 0.71 -4.75
CA LEU A 488 -25.38 1.22 -3.52
C LEU A 488 -24.01 0.58 -3.27
N LEU A 489 -23.90 -0.73 -3.43
CA LEU A 489 -22.60 -1.42 -3.31
C LEU A 489 -21.61 -0.92 -4.36
N ALA A 490 -22.05 -0.70 -5.59
CA ALA A 490 -21.18 -0.20 -6.65
C ALA A 490 -20.64 1.19 -6.37
N SER A 491 -21.34 2.02 -5.59
CA SER A 491 -20.85 3.34 -5.20
C SER A 491 -19.61 3.29 -4.29
N ALA A 492 -19.38 2.18 -3.60
CA ALA A 492 -18.28 2.02 -2.65
C ALA A 492 -17.32 0.89 -3.02
N PHE A 493 -17.78 -0.09 -3.78
CA PHE A 493 -17.05 -1.30 -4.11
C PHE A 493 -16.94 -1.53 -5.62
N ALA A 494 -16.82 -0.47 -6.39
CA ALA A 494 -16.69 -0.57 -7.86
C ALA A 494 -15.52 -1.42 -8.29
N ASP A 495 -14.40 -1.36 -7.58
CA ASP A 495 -13.20 -2.15 -7.80
C ASP A 495 -13.39 -3.64 -7.49
N ARG A 496 -14.48 -4.00 -6.84
CA ARG A 496 -14.84 -5.38 -6.47
C ARG A 496 -15.99 -5.96 -7.27
N ILE A 497 -16.35 -5.32 -8.37
CA ILE A 497 -17.20 -5.92 -9.38
C ILE A 497 -16.39 -7.05 -10.01
N ALA A 498 -16.98 -8.23 -10.11
CA ALA A 498 -16.31 -9.44 -10.51
C ALA A 498 -16.99 -10.08 -11.72
N ARG A 499 -16.19 -10.53 -12.69
CA ARG A 499 -16.67 -11.28 -13.85
C ARG A 499 -16.11 -12.70 -13.79
N ARG A 500 -16.95 -13.68 -14.03
CA ARG A 500 -16.54 -15.08 -14.11
C ARG A 500 -15.51 -15.27 -15.22
N ARG A 501 -14.46 -16.01 -14.91
CA ARG A 501 -13.41 -16.40 -15.87
C ARG A 501 -13.19 -17.92 -15.86
N GLY A 502 -13.29 -18.55 -17.03
CA GLY A 502 -13.04 -19.97 -17.17
C GLY A 502 -14.04 -20.82 -16.38
N GLN A 503 -13.56 -21.47 -15.33
CA GLN A 503 -14.35 -22.42 -14.54
C GLN A 503 -15.35 -21.71 -13.61
N GLU A 504 -16.43 -22.43 -13.24
CA GLU A 504 -17.37 -21.95 -12.24
C GLU A 504 -16.65 -21.65 -10.91
N GLY A 505 -17.05 -20.56 -10.27
CA GLY A 505 -16.47 -20.12 -9.01
C GLY A 505 -15.16 -19.33 -9.14
N ARG A 506 -14.64 -19.11 -10.34
CA ARG A 506 -13.45 -18.30 -10.59
C ARG A 506 -13.83 -16.97 -11.24
N TYR A 507 -13.32 -15.89 -10.66
CA TYR A 507 -13.67 -14.53 -11.05
C TYR A 507 -12.43 -13.64 -11.18
N GLN A 508 -12.56 -12.64 -12.03
CA GLN A 508 -11.63 -11.51 -12.08
C GLN A 508 -12.35 -10.28 -11.57
N LEU A 509 -11.71 -9.55 -10.67
CA LEU A 509 -12.22 -8.28 -10.14
C LEU A 509 -11.87 -7.11 -11.06
N ALA A 510 -12.63 -6.03 -10.95
CA ALA A 510 -12.37 -4.81 -11.70
C ALA A 510 -10.97 -4.21 -11.44
N ASN A 511 -10.37 -4.48 -10.28
CA ASN A 511 -8.98 -4.08 -9.98
C ASN A 511 -7.92 -5.01 -10.61
N GLY A 512 -8.33 -6.03 -11.33
CA GLY A 512 -7.44 -7.00 -11.99
C GLY A 512 -7.11 -8.24 -11.18
N MET A 513 -7.44 -8.27 -9.89
CA MET A 513 -7.16 -9.41 -9.03
C MET A 513 -8.11 -10.57 -9.30
N GLY A 514 -7.65 -11.80 -9.01
CA GLY A 514 -8.50 -12.97 -9.00
C GLY A 514 -9.30 -13.09 -7.70
N ALA A 515 -10.51 -13.62 -7.81
CA ALA A 515 -11.34 -13.98 -6.67
C ALA A 515 -12.02 -15.32 -6.91
N MET A 516 -12.42 -15.99 -5.83
CA MET A 516 -12.97 -17.33 -5.90
C MET A 516 -14.10 -17.56 -4.92
N LEU A 517 -14.99 -18.43 -5.33
CA LEU A 517 -16.00 -19.11 -4.51
C LEU A 517 -15.69 -20.60 -4.44
N ASP A 518 -16.27 -21.30 -3.46
CA ASP A 518 -16.23 -22.74 -3.44
C ASP A 518 -16.91 -23.31 -4.71
N ALA A 519 -16.37 -24.39 -5.26
CA ALA A 519 -16.82 -24.94 -6.55
C ALA A 519 -18.29 -25.36 -6.55
N ASP A 520 -18.83 -25.68 -5.41
CA ASP A 520 -20.22 -26.10 -5.19
C ASP A 520 -21.16 -24.95 -4.82
N ASP A 521 -20.65 -23.73 -4.68
CA ASP A 521 -21.48 -22.58 -4.36
C ASP A 521 -22.33 -22.16 -5.56
N ALA A 522 -23.62 -22.06 -5.34
CA ALA A 522 -24.59 -21.70 -6.38
C ALA A 522 -24.32 -20.31 -7.00
N LEU A 523 -23.71 -19.39 -6.26
CA LEU A 523 -23.31 -18.08 -6.78
C LEU A 523 -22.28 -18.17 -7.91
N GLY A 524 -21.51 -19.24 -7.97
CA GLY A 524 -20.49 -19.45 -9.00
C GLY A 524 -21.06 -19.60 -10.42
N ARG A 525 -22.35 -19.75 -10.56
CA ARG A 525 -23.05 -19.82 -11.87
C ARG A 525 -23.31 -18.44 -12.50
N HIS A 526 -23.27 -17.40 -11.69
CA HIS A 526 -23.50 -16.03 -12.16
C HIS A 526 -22.25 -15.49 -12.86
N GLU A 527 -22.45 -14.84 -13.99
CA GLU A 527 -21.36 -14.23 -14.74
C GLU A 527 -20.80 -13.01 -13.99
N TRP A 528 -21.67 -12.25 -13.34
CA TRP A 528 -21.30 -11.01 -12.66
C TRP A 528 -21.72 -11.02 -11.20
N LEU A 529 -20.77 -10.64 -10.33
CA LEU A 529 -20.98 -10.46 -8.90
C LEU A 529 -20.38 -9.11 -8.45
N ILE A 530 -20.84 -8.63 -7.31
CA ILE A 530 -20.09 -7.65 -6.50
C ILE A 530 -19.72 -8.35 -5.20
N ALA A 531 -18.44 -8.32 -4.84
CA ALA A 531 -17.92 -8.98 -3.65
C ALA A 531 -17.39 -7.93 -2.65
N PRO A 532 -18.27 -7.36 -1.79
CA PRO A 532 -17.85 -6.33 -0.85
C PRO A 532 -16.95 -6.85 0.27
N LEU A 533 -16.98 -8.14 0.55
CA LEU A 533 -16.16 -8.74 1.58
C LEU A 533 -15.31 -9.86 0.98
N LEU A 534 -14.00 -9.63 1.00
CA LEU A 534 -12.98 -10.53 0.48
C LEU A 534 -11.97 -10.87 1.55
N LEU A 535 -11.44 -12.08 1.51
CA LEU A 535 -10.36 -12.53 2.37
C LEU A 535 -9.24 -13.09 1.51
N GLN A 536 -8.04 -12.53 1.64
CA GLN A 536 -6.87 -13.06 1.00
C GLN A 536 -6.22 -14.11 1.91
N GLY A 537 -6.15 -15.37 1.42
CA GLY A 537 -5.47 -16.45 2.13
C GLY A 537 -4.00 -16.56 1.72
N SER A 538 -3.25 -17.35 2.49
CA SER A 538 -1.85 -17.65 2.20
C SER A 538 -1.65 -18.70 1.12
N ALA A 539 -2.68 -19.51 0.85
CA ALA A 539 -2.58 -20.69 -0.02
C ALA A 539 -2.90 -20.42 -1.49
N SER A 540 -3.51 -19.30 -1.82
CA SER A 540 -3.91 -18.96 -3.19
C SER A 540 -3.69 -17.47 -3.46
N PRO A 541 -3.24 -17.10 -4.69
CA PRO A 541 -3.20 -15.70 -5.08
C PRO A 541 -4.60 -15.08 -5.24
N ASP A 542 -5.64 -15.91 -5.41
CA ASP A 542 -7.01 -15.45 -5.53
C ASP A 542 -7.63 -15.21 -4.14
N ALA A 543 -8.31 -14.09 -3.99
CA ALA A 543 -9.05 -13.79 -2.78
C ALA A 543 -10.33 -14.62 -2.69
N ARG A 544 -10.66 -15.06 -1.48
CA ARG A 544 -11.92 -15.76 -1.23
C ARG A 544 -13.05 -14.76 -1.01
N MET A 545 -14.17 -14.94 -1.69
CA MET A 545 -15.35 -14.13 -1.45
C MET A 545 -16.05 -14.62 -0.18
N LEU A 546 -16.22 -13.73 0.78
CA LEU A 546 -16.97 -14.00 2.02
C LEU A 546 -18.44 -13.54 1.91
N LEU A 547 -18.70 -12.46 1.20
CA LEU A 547 -20.02 -12.01 0.81
C LEU A 547 -19.98 -11.54 -0.64
N ALA A 548 -20.97 -11.92 -1.41
CA ALA A 548 -21.12 -11.51 -2.80
C ALA A 548 -22.60 -11.39 -3.17
N LEU A 549 -22.89 -10.49 -4.10
CA LEU A 549 -24.22 -10.25 -4.64
C LEU A 549 -24.20 -10.46 -6.16
N PRO A 550 -25.06 -11.33 -6.71
CA PRO A 550 -25.24 -11.40 -8.16
C PRO A 550 -25.79 -10.10 -8.71
N VAL A 551 -25.25 -9.64 -9.82
CA VAL A 551 -25.67 -8.40 -10.48
C VAL A 551 -25.94 -8.64 -11.95
N GLU A 552 -26.90 -7.89 -12.47
CA GLU A 552 -27.12 -7.75 -13.91
C GLU A 552 -26.33 -6.53 -14.37
N ILE A 553 -25.23 -6.75 -15.12
CA ILE A 553 -24.28 -5.68 -15.41
C ILE A 553 -24.88 -4.57 -16.27
N GLY A 554 -25.79 -4.92 -17.18
CA GLY A 554 -26.45 -3.92 -18.00
C GLY A 554 -27.34 -2.96 -17.19
N GLU A 555 -28.07 -3.50 -16.23
CA GLU A 555 -28.92 -2.72 -15.32
C GLU A 555 -28.07 -1.89 -14.37
N LEU A 556 -26.97 -2.45 -13.90
CA LEU A 556 -26.04 -1.73 -13.03
C LEU A 556 -25.40 -0.54 -13.72
N ILE A 557 -24.97 -0.69 -14.96
CA ILE A 557 -24.39 0.40 -15.77
C ILE A 557 -25.46 1.43 -16.09
N ALA A 558 -26.70 1.02 -16.37
CA ALA A 558 -27.82 1.95 -16.59
C ALA A 558 -28.12 2.80 -15.35
N ALA A 559 -28.06 2.20 -14.17
CA ALA A 559 -28.28 2.90 -12.90
C ALA A 559 -27.08 3.76 -12.49
N ARG A 560 -25.86 3.35 -12.86
CA ARG A 560 -24.59 4.00 -12.50
C ARG A 560 -23.70 4.12 -13.75
N PRO A 561 -24.01 5.06 -14.69
CA PRO A 561 -23.24 5.17 -15.93
C PRO A 561 -21.75 5.48 -15.74
N GLU A 562 -21.41 6.12 -14.64
CA GLU A 562 -20.04 6.48 -14.27
C GLU A 562 -19.12 5.27 -14.02
N LEU A 563 -19.68 4.08 -13.77
CA LEU A 563 -18.92 2.86 -13.58
C LEU A 563 -18.20 2.41 -14.85
N ALA A 564 -18.85 2.58 -15.98
CA ALA A 564 -18.33 2.14 -17.27
C ALA A 564 -17.66 3.31 -18.00
N LYS A 565 -16.43 3.12 -18.41
CA LYS A 565 -15.67 4.08 -19.21
C LYS A 565 -15.44 3.53 -20.59
N SER A 566 -15.76 4.33 -21.60
CA SER A 566 -15.47 3.99 -22.99
C SER A 566 -14.21 4.72 -23.43
N SER A 567 -13.33 4.00 -24.07
CA SER A 567 -12.10 4.54 -24.65
C SER A 567 -11.88 3.96 -26.04
N ASP A 568 -11.40 4.81 -26.93
CA ASP A 568 -11.00 4.39 -28.26
C ASP A 568 -9.54 3.98 -28.20
N THR A 569 -9.26 2.77 -28.68
CA THR A 569 -7.93 2.20 -28.69
C THR A 569 -7.55 1.87 -30.12
N VAL A 570 -6.39 2.34 -30.54
CA VAL A 570 -5.79 1.99 -31.82
C VAL A 570 -4.49 1.27 -31.52
N GLU A 571 -4.36 0.04 -32.01
CA GLU A 571 -3.20 -0.79 -31.77
C GLU A 571 -2.53 -1.20 -33.08
N TRP A 572 -1.22 -1.32 -33.05
CA TRP A 572 -0.42 -1.81 -34.14
C TRP A 572 -0.44 -3.36 -34.13
N ASP A 573 -1.02 -3.95 -35.18
CA ASP A 573 -0.97 -5.40 -35.38
C ASP A 573 0.23 -5.72 -36.30
N GLU A 574 1.28 -6.20 -35.72
CA GLU A 574 2.52 -6.53 -36.43
C GLU A 574 2.35 -7.71 -37.40
N ALA A 575 1.53 -8.70 -37.03
CA ALA A 575 1.32 -9.90 -37.83
C ALA A 575 0.61 -9.57 -39.16
N GLN A 576 -0.28 -8.58 -39.17
CA GLN A 576 -1.03 -8.17 -40.35
C GLN A 576 -0.51 -6.86 -40.96
N GLY A 577 0.43 -6.18 -40.31
CA GLY A 577 0.94 -4.88 -40.77
C GLY A 577 -0.12 -3.79 -40.84
N THR A 578 -1.14 -3.86 -40.00
CA THR A 578 -2.27 -2.95 -39.96
C THR A 578 -2.45 -2.33 -38.59
N LEU A 579 -3.19 -1.23 -38.53
CA LEU A 579 -3.70 -0.63 -37.31
C LEU A 579 -5.12 -1.11 -37.09
N LYS A 580 -5.37 -1.66 -35.88
CA LYS A 580 -6.72 -2.05 -35.46
C LYS A 580 -7.24 -1.03 -34.48
N ALA A 581 -8.45 -0.56 -34.73
CA ALA A 581 -9.12 0.40 -33.88
C ALA A 581 -10.40 -0.20 -33.32
N TRP A 582 -10.61 -0.06 -32.04
CA TRP A 582 -11.85 -0.45 -31.38
C TRP A 582 -12.18 0.47 -30.23
N ARG A 583 -13.45 0.54 -29.93
CA ARG A 583 -14.00 1.19 -28.75
C ARG A 583 -14.23 0.11 -27.70
N ARG A 584 -13.57 0.23 -26.58
CA ARG A 584 -13.77 -0.63 -25.42
C ARG A 584 -14.52 0.11 -24.34
N THR A 585 -15.57 -0.54 -23.82
CA THR A 585 -16.24 -0.11 -22.61
C THR A 585 -15.76 -1.01 -21.48
N VAL A 586 -15.22 -0.40 -20.43
CA VAL A 586 -14.57 -1.13 -19.33
C VAL A 586 -15.11 -0.67 -17.98
N ILE A 587 -15.14 -1.59 -17.02
CA ILE A 587 -15.23 -1.29 -15.59
C ILE A 587 -13.88 -1.68 -14.99
N GLY A 588 -13.06 -0.69 -14.61
CA GLY A 588 -11.68 -0.95 -14.22
C GLY A 588 -10.93 -1.71 -15.30
N GLN A 589 -10.46 -2.93 -15.00
CA GLN A 589 -9.78 -3.81 -15.94
C GLN A 589 -10.71 -4.81 -16.64
N LEU A 590 -11.99 -4.82 -16.31
CA LEU A 590 -12.97 -5.71 -16.94
C LEU A 590 -13.50 -5.11 -18.23
N VAL A 591 -13.30 -5.81 -19.35
CA VAL A 591 -13.83 -5.40 -20.65
C VAL A 591 -15.28 -5.86 -20.77
N ILE A 592 -16.21 -4.94 -20.84
CA ILE A 592 -17.65 -5.23 -20.94
C ILE A 592 -18.03 -5.44 -22.39
N LYS A 593 -17.57 -4.52 -23.26
CA LYS A 593 -17.92 -4.50 -24.65
C LYS A 593 -16.75 -4.02 -25.50
N THR A 594 -16.54 -4.67 -26.62
CA THR A 594 -15.56 -4.25 -27.64
C THR A 594 -16.31 -4.04 -28.95
N GLN A 595 -16.21 -2.84 -29.52
CA GLN A 595 -16.80 -2.52 -30.81
C GLN A 595 -15.71 -2.09 -31.79
N PRO A 596 -15.76 -2.58 -33.06
CA PRO A 596 -14.85 -2.05 -34.08
C PRO A 596 -15.07 -0.57 -34.26
N LEU A 597 -13.99 0.18 -34.35
CA LEU A 597 -14.04 1.62 -34.67
C LEU A 597 -13.75 1.79 -36.15
N ALA A 598 -14.76 2.24 -36.90
CA ALA A 598 -14.70 2.28 -38.37
C ALA A 598 -13.69 3.30 -38.90
N LYS A 599 -13.53 4.43 -38.23
CA LYS A 599 -12.62 5.51 -38.62
C LYS A 599 -12.02 6.17 -37.34
N PRO A 600 -10.86 5.75 -36.91
CA PRO A 600 -10.15 6.48 -35.85
C PRO A 600 -9.72 7.86 -36.40
N SER A 601 -9.60 8.83 -35.49
CA SER A 601 -9.07 10.14 -35.86
C SER A 601 -7.56 10.02 -36.22
N GLU A 602 -7.09 10.97 -37.03
CA GLU A 602 -5.68 11.02 -37.41
C GLU A 602 -4.77 11.09 -36.18
N ALA A 603 -5.17 11.85 -35.18
CA ALA A 603 -4.42 11.96 -33.93
C ALA A 603 -4.31 10.61 -33.18
N GLU A 604 -5.39 9.84 -33.13
CA GLU A 604 -5.39 8.50 -32.51
C GLU A 604 -4.52 7.51 -33.27
N LEU A 605 -4.56 7.54 -34.61
CA LEU A 605 -3.69 6.74 -35.46
C LEU A 605 -2.22 7.08 -35.21
N HIS A 606 -1.88 8.35 -35.21
CA HIS A 606 -0.53 8.82 -34.98
C HIS A 606 -0.03 8.43 -33.58
N GLN A 607 -0.85 8.59 -32.57
CA GLN A 607 -0.47 8.20 -31.20
C GLN A 607 -0.21 6.69 -31.09
N ALA A 608 -1.06 5.88 -31.74
CA ALA A 608 -0.85 4.42 -31.77
C ALA A 608 0.44 4.04 -32.48
N MET A 609 0.79 4.73 -33.58
CA MET A 609 2.05 4.53 -34.28
C MET A 609 3.24 4.89 -33.40
N LEU A 610 3.19 6.02 -32.72
CA LEU A 610 4.26 6.44 -31.79
C LEU A 610 4.42 5.45 -30.63
N ASN A 611 3.33 4.97 -30.05
CA ASN A 611 3.36 3.98 -28.99
C ASN A 611 3.97 2.65 -29.48
N GLY A 612 3.61 2.24 -30.68
CA GLY A 612 4.18 1.05 -31.32
C GLY A 612 5.69 1.16 -31.56
N ILE A 613 6.14 2.34 -31.97
CA ILE A 613 7.59 2.61 -32.15
C ILE A 613 8.30 2.52 -30.79
N ARG A 614 7.71 3.06 -29.72
CA ARG A 614 8.29 2.98 -28.38
C ARG A 614 8.40 1.54 -27.86
N GLU A 615 7.41 0.70 -28.15
CA GLU A 615 7.46 -0.72 -27.78
C GLU A 615 8.50 -1.50 -28.58
N LYS A 616 8.54 -1.26 -29.88
CA LYS A 616 9.35 -2.07 -30.81
C LYS A 616 10.76 -1.52 -31.03
N GLY A 617 11.00 -0.26 -30.71
CA GLY A 617 12.24 0.45 -30.91
C GLY A 617 12.32 1.15 -32.27
N LEU A 618 13.36 1.98 -32.44
CA LEU A 618 13.58 2.79 -33.63
C LEU A 618 13.84 1.96 -34.91
N GLY A 619 14.21 0.69 -34.75
CA GLY A 619 14.51 -0.20 -35.87
C GLY A 619 13.32 -0.49 -36.80
N VAL A 620 12.10 -0.21 -36.37
CA VAL A 620 10.89 -0.35 -37.23
C VAL A 620 10.81 0.73 -38.29
N LEU A 621 11.51 1.84 -38.12
CA LEU A 621 11.58 2.94 -39.08
C LEU A 621 12.63 2.66 -40.15
N ASN A 622 12.51 3.31 -41.31
CA ASN A 622 13.44 3.16 -42.40
C ASN A 622 14.64 4.09 -42.22
N TRP A 623 15.68 3.60 -41.57
CA TRP A 623 16.94 4.32 -41.43
C TRP A 623 17.76 4.12 -42.70
N THR A 624 17.70 5.07 -43.62
CA THR A 624 18.56 5.11 -44.79
C THR A 624 20.01 5.43 -44.39
N PRO A 625 21.00 5.10 -45.22
CA PRO A 625 22.38 5.47 -44.91
C PRO A 625 22.56 6.97 -44.70
N GLU A 626 21.82 7.79 -45.42
CA GLU A 626 21.85 9.25 -45.32
C GLU A 626 21.25 9.73 -43.97
N ALA A 627 20.17 9.10 -43.52
CA ALA A 627 19.57 9.40 -42.24
C ALA A 627 20.49 8.98 -41.07
N GLU A 628 21.13 7.82 -41.19
CA GLU A 628 22.12 7.36 -40.21
C GLU A 628 23.32 8.30 -40.13
N GLN A 629 23.84 8.75 -41.26
CA GLN A 629 24.95 9.69 -41.27
C GLN A 629 24.57 11.05 -40.67
N LEU A 630 23.36 11.53 -40.90
CA LEU A 630 22.88 12.75 -40.26
C LEU A 630 22.78 12.59 -38.77
N ARG A 631 22.27 11.46 -38.30
CA ARG A 631 22.19 11.15 -36.89
C ARG A 631 23.56 11.10 -36.23
N LEU A 632 24.54 10.46 -36.90
CA LEU A 632 25.90 10.40 -36.41
C LEU A 632 26.58 11.78 -36.37
N ARG A 633 26.34 12.61 -37.43
CA ARG A 633 26.84 13.98 -37.43
C ARG A 633 26.30 14.80 -36.26
N LEU A 634 25.02 14.65 -35.93
CA LEU A 634 24.41 15.31 -34.77
C LEU A 634 25.02 14.83 -33.45
N HIS A 635 25.23 13.54 -33.34
CA HIS A 635 25.90 12.95 -32.17
C HIS A 635 27.32 13.51 -32.00
N CYS A 636 28.09 13.55 -33.09
CA CYS A 636 29.44 14.11 -33.10
C CYS A 636 29.43 15.61 -32.82
N ALA A 637 28.48 16.36 -33.37
CA ALA A 637 28.35 17.79 -33.11
C ALA A 637 28.14 18.11 -31.65
N ALA A 638 27.33 17.32 -30.95
CA ALA A 638 27.11 17.46 -29.51
C ALA A 638 28.41 17.22 -28.72
N GLN A 639 29.30 16.34 -29.20
CA GLN A 639 30.58 16.07 -28.55
C GLN A 639 31.64 17.12 -28.89
N TRP A 640 31.71 17.56 -30.16
CA TRP A 640 32.79 18.43 -30.62
C TRP A 640 32.51 19.92 -30.52
N LEU A 641 31.23 20.27 -30.56
CA LEU A 641 30.74 21.66 -30.45
C LEU A 641 29.69 21.78 -29.30
N PRO A 642 30.10 21.50 -28.06
CA PRO A 642 29.17 21.44 -26.95
C PRO A 642 28.56 22.80 -26.56
N GLU A 643 29.05 23.89 -27.11
CA GLU A 643 28.57 25.23 -26.84
C GLU A 643 27.16 25.49 -27.42
N GLU A 644 26.78 24.71 -28.43
CA GLU A 644 25.50 24.80 -29.08
C GLU A 644 24.48 23.81 -28.48
N ALA A 645 23.21 24.12 -28.58
CA ALA A 645 22.13 23.27 -28.07
C ALA A 645 21.74 22.18 -29.09
N TRP A 646 22.61 21.22 -29.34
CA TRP A 646 22.33 20.10 -30.23
C TRP A 646 21.30 19.15 -29.60
N PRO A 647 20.32 18.65 -30.39
CA PRO A 647 19.40 17.66 -29.90
C PRO A 647 20.09 16.34 -29.59
N ALA A 648 19.69 15.68 -28.52
CA ALA A 648 20.14 14.34 -28.20
C ALA A 648 19.55 13.32 -29.18
N VAL A 649 20.39 12.47 -29.76
CA VAL A 649 20.01 11.55 -30.85
C VAL A 649 20.27 10.07 -30.51
N ASP A 650 20.53 9.75 -29.24
CA ASP A 650 20.58 8.38 -28.77
C ASP A 650 19.19 7.74 -28.83
N ASP A 651 19.13 6.42 -28.82
CA ASP A 651 17.86 5.70 -28.98
C ASP A 651 16.81 6.13 -27.94
N ALA A 652 17.20 6.20 -26.69
CA ALA A 652 16.28 6.59 -25.61
C ALA A 652 15.74 8.02 -25.79
N SER A 653 16.60 8.96 -26.16
CA SER A 653 16.22 10.37 -26.36
C SER A 653 15.33 10.55 -27.59
N LEU A 654 15.61 9.85 -28.68
CA LEU A 654 14.78 9.90 -29.89
C LEU A 654 13.41 9.27 -29.63
N LEU A 655 13.32 8.17 -28.90
CA LEU A 655 12.05 7.56 -28.52
C LEU A 655 11.24 8.48 -27.59
N ALA A 656 11.89 9.16 -26.67
CA ALA A 656 11.22 10.10 -25.77
C ALA A 656 10.69 11.34 -26.49
N SER A 657 11.32 11.75 -27.60
CA SER A 657 11.01 12.98 -28.33
C SER A 657 10.27 12.77 -29.66
N LEU A 658 9.66 11.63 -29.90
CA LEU A 658 8.97 11.30 -31.15
C LEU A 658 7.94 12.34 -31.56
N GLU A 659 7.23 12.92 -30.62
CA GLU A 659 6.24 13.97 -30.87
C GLU A 659 6.89 15.25 -31.41
N THR A 660 8.15 15.47 -31.11
CA THR A 660 8.86 16.69 -31.52
C THR A 660 9.49 16.58 -32.90
N TRP A 661 10.12 15.45 -33.22
CA TRP A 661 10.87 15.31 -34.47
C TRP A 661 10.17 14.45 -35.53
N LEU A 662 9.40 13.42 -35.15
CA LEU A 662 8.76 12.51 -36.08
C LEU A 662 7.32 12.90 -36.39
N LEU A 663 6.53 13.19 -35.36
CA LEU A 663 5.10 13.51 -35.49
C LEU A 663 4.81 14.64 -36.50
N PRO A 664 5.60 15.73 -36.58
CA PRO A 664 5.39 16.77 -37.57
C PRO A 664 5.48 16.29 -39.03
N GLN A 665 6.16 15.17 -39.27
CA GLN A 665 6.30 14.57 -40.60
C GLN A 665 5.20 13.56 -40.93
N MET A 666 4.33 13.28 -39.98
CA MET A 666 3.32 12.23 -40.09
C MET A 666 1.98 12.76 -40.68
N ASN A 667 1.91 14.01 -41.10
CA ASN A 667 0.70 14.58 -41.69
C ASN A 667 0.31 13.76 -42.94
N GLY A 668 -0.92 13.26 -42.98
CA GLY A 668 -1.40 12.40 -44.07
C GLY A 668 -0.91 10.94 -44.02
N VAL A 669 -0.17 10.56 -42.96
CA VAL A 669 0.25 9.16 -42.75
C VAL A 669 -0.85 8.40 -42.02
N HIS A 670 -1.52 7.48 -42.74
CA HIS A 670 -2.66 6.73 -42.22
C HIS A 670 -2.43 5.22 -42.19
N SER A 671 -1.26 4.74 -42.60
CA SER A 671 -0.92 3.31 -42.60
C SER A 671 0.49 3.07 -42.10
N LEU A 672 0.75 1.84 -41.66
CA LEU A 672 2.09 1.44 -41.25
C LEU A 672 3.08 1.45 -42.39
N ARG A 673 2.60 1.16 -43.62
CA ARG A 673 3.44 1.25 -44.82
C ARG A 673 3.88 2.70 -45.09
N ALA A 674 2.99 3.65 -44.93
CA ALA A 674 3.32 5.07 -45.08
C ALA A 674 4.25 5.55 -43.98
N LEU A 675 4.06 5.07 -42.74
CA LEU A 675 4.96 5.36 -41.62
C LEU A 675 6.38 4.87 -41.89
N LYS A 676 6.51 3.63 -42.35
CA LYS A 676 7.81 3.03 -42.70
C LYS A 676 8.47 3.66 -43.92
N ALA A 677 7.71 4.38 -44.73
CA ALA A 677 8.20 5.10 -45.89
C ALA A 677 8.62 6.55 -45.59
N LEU A 678 8.49 7.01 -44.35
CA LEU A 678 8.90 8.37 -43.96
C LEU A 678 10.41 8.58 -44.17
N ASP A 679 10.73 9.77 -44.70
CA ASP A 679 12.13 10.21 -44.86
C ASP A 679 12.62 10.73 -43.48
N LEU A 680 13.38 9.89 -42.78
CA LEU A 680 13.93 10.23 -41.47
C LEU A 680 15.02 11.30 -41.55
N ARG A 681 15.73 11.37 -42.67
CA ARG A 681 16.68 12.43 -42.88
C ARG A 681 16.00 13.80 -42.89
N GLN A 682 14.89 13.90 -43.62
CA GLN A 682 14.08 15.13 -43.66
C GLN A 682 13.52 15.46 -42.26
N ALA A 683 13.04 14.46 -41.56
CA ALA A 683 12.51 14.63 -40.21
C ALA A 683 13.56 15.21 -39.25
N LEU A 684 14.78 14.68 -39.27
CA LEU A 684 15.86 15.18 -38.42
C LEU A 684 16.33 16.57 -38.86
N GLN A 685 16.37 16.86 -40.16
CA GLN A 685 16.69 18.18 -40.64
C GLN A 685 15.69 19.24 -40.22
N ASP A 686 14.42 18.95 -40.35
CA ASP A 686 13.35 19.88 -39.99
C ASP A 686 13.26 20.11 -38.47
N TRP A 687 13.71 19.15 -37.67
CA TRP A 687 13.81 19.28 -36.23
C TRP A 687 14.87 20.29 -35.80
N LEU A 688 15.94 20.45 -36.59
CA LEU A 688 17.00 21.40 -36.28
C LEU A 688 16.59 22.84 -36.55
N PRO A 689 16.82 23.78 -35.61
CA PRO A 689 16.74 25.20 -35.91
C PRO A 689 17.70 25.58 -37.06
N TRP A 690 17.26 26.52 -37.89
CA TRP A 690 18.02 26.92 -39.06
C TRP A 690 19.50 27.28 -38.77
N PRO A 691 19.83 28.04 -37.72
CA PRO A 691 21.21 28.33 -37.38
C PRO A 691 22.05 27.09 -37.12
N LEU A 692 21.47 26.11 -36.39
CA LEU A 692 22.18 24.85 -36.11
C LEU A 692 22.35 23.99 -37.33
N ARG A 693 21.36 23.98 -38.23
CA ARG A 693 21.45 23.29 -39.54
C ARG A 693 22.60 23.84 -40.38
N GLN A 694 22.68 25.17 -40.51
CA GLN A 694 23.76 25.82 -41.22
C GLN A 694 25.13 25.53 -40.58
N LYS A 695 25.23 25.58 -39.28
CA LYS A 695 26.44 25.30 -38.54
C LYS A 695 26.88 23.84 -38.72
N LEU A 696 25.93 22.90 -38.67
CA LEU A 696 26.21 21.49 -38.91
C LEU A 696 26.80 21.26 -40.32
N ASP A 697 26.19 21.84 -41.33
CA ASP A 697 26.63 21.67 -42.73
C ASP A 697 28.00 22.33 -43.00
N ARG A 698 28.32 23.41 -42.31
CA ARG A 698 29.58 24.10 -42.42
C ARG A 698 30.69 23.38 -41.62
N GLU A 699 30.43 23.01 -40.38
CA GLU A 699 31.44 22.53 -39.44
C GLU A 699 31.57 20.99 -39.41
N LEU A 700 30.52 20.26 -39.73
CA LEU A 700 30.51 18.82 -39.91
C LEU A 700 29.96 18.45 -41.28
N PRO A 701 30.65 18.81 -42.39
CA PRO A 701 30.11 18.59 -43.72
C PRO A 701 29.97 17.10 -44.05
N THR A 702 29.09 16.80 -44.99
CA THR A 702 28.90 15.42 -45.49
C THR A 702 30.06 14.98 -46.37
N HIS A 703 30.70 15.93 -47.06
CA HIS A 703 31.79 15.68 -48.02
C HIS A 703 32.93 16.67 -47.79
N TYR A 704 34.11 16.22 -48.09
CA TYR A 704 35.30 17.07 -48.15
C TYR A 704 35.78 17.20 -49.60
N THR A 705 36.11 18.40 -49.99
CA THR A 705 36.69 18.66 -51.33
C THR A 705 38.20 18.57 -51.24
N VAL A 706 38.76 17.54 -51.87
CA VAL A 706 40.19 17.30 -51.90
C VAL A 706 40.87 18.20 -52.94
N PRO A 707 42.24 18.36 -52.98
CA PRO A 707 42.90 19.26 -53.87
C PRO A 707 42.58 19.11 -55.37
N THR A 708 42.24 17.92 -55.83
CA THR A 708 41.78 17.68 -57.22
C THR A 708 40.37 18.23 -57.52
N GLY A 709 39.69 18.71 -56.56
CA GLY A 709 38.29 19.12 -56.67
C GLY A 709 37.25 18.01 -56.50
N SER A 710 37.67 16.78 -56.27
CA SER A 710 36.77 15.68 -55.96
C SER A 710 36.09 15.87 -54.59
N ARG A 711 34.79 15.67 -54.57
CA ARG A 711 34.01 15.69 -53.33
C ARG A 711 33.84 14.27 -52.85
N LEU A 712 34.46 13.96 -51.71
CA LEU A 712 34.47 12.62 -51.13
C LEU A 712 33.73 12.63 -49.82
N ALA A 713 32.92 11.60 -49.59
CA ALA A 713 32.12 11.46 -48.40
C ALA A 713 33.00 11.28 -47.15
N ILE A 714 32.70 12.03 -46.12
CA ILE A 714 33.26 11.85 -44.78
C ILE A 714 32.39 10.81 -44.05
N ARG A 715 33.02 9.76 -43.50
CA ARG A 715 32.38 8.75 -42.71
C ARG A 715 32.47 9.12 -41.23
N TYR A 716 31.33 9.42 -40.63
CA TYR A 716 31.23 9.73 -39.22
C TYR A 716 31.00 8.45 -38.42
N HIS A 717 31.56 8.37 -37.23
CA HIS A 717 31.43 7.26 -36.31
C HIS A 717 31.04 7.75 -34.92
N ALA A 718 30.30 6.93 -34.16
CA ALA A 718 29.85 7.32 -32.81
C ALA A 718 31.01 7.50 -31.82
N GLU A 719 32.03 6.64 -31.90
CA GLU A 719 33.14 6.60 -30.94
C GLU A 719 34.52 6.81 -31.56
N ASN A 720 34.61 6.80 -32.88
CA ASN A 720 35.86 6.94 -33.59
C ASN A 720 35.93 8.30 -34.33
N PRO A 721 37.13 8.81 -34.62
CA PRO A 721 37.27 10.01 -35.43
C PRO A 721 36.68 9.84 -36.83
N PRO A 722 36.25 10.95 -37.47
CA PRO A 722 35.71 10.89 -38.82
C PRO A 722 36.81 10.50 -39.83
N ALA A 723 36.42 9.67 -40.80
CA ALA A 723 37.39 9.12 -41.77
C ALA A 723 37.08 9.57 -43.20
N LEU A 724 38.12 9.80 -43.97
CA LEU A 724 38.04 10.14 -45.37
C LEU A 724 38.94 9.15 -46.17
N ALA A 725 38.32 8.35 -47.03
CA ALA A 725 39.00 7.48 -47.94
C ALA A 725 39.29 8.22 -49.24
N VAL A 726 40.55 8.33 -49.61
CA VAL A 726 40.98 9.11 -50.76
C VAL A 726 42.22 8.52 -51.42
N ARG A 727 42.29 8.54 -52.71
CA ARG A 727 43.49 8.18 -53.41
C ARG A 727 44.63 9.14 -53.02
N MET A 728 45.81 8.61 -52.71
CA MET A 728 46.91 9.40 -52.19
C MET A 728 47.29 10.55 -53.14
N GLN A 729 47.26 10.30 -54.44
CA GLN A 729 47.61 11.32 -55.44
C GLN A 729 46.67 12.52 -55.52
N GLU A 730 45.46 12.30 -55.10
CA GLU A 730 44.43 13.40 -55.00
C GLU A 730 44.69 14.32 -53.80
N MET A 731 45.53 13.89 -52.85
CA MET A 731 45.94 14.70 -51.68
C MET A 731 47.24 15.45 -51.89
N PHE A 732 47.93 15.24 -53.02
CA PHE A 732 49.11 16.03 -53.28
C PHE A 732 48.78 17.53 -53.32
N GLY A 733 49.69 18.35 -52.74
CA GLY A 733 49.44 19.75 -52.55
C GLY A 733 48.78 20.14 -51.23
N GLU A 734 48.26 19.15 -50.47
CA GLU A 734 47.77 19.35 -49.16
C GLU A 734 48.87 19.09 -48.14
N ALA A 735 49.36 20.16 -47.48
CA ALA A 735 50.46 20.05 -46.55
C ALA A 735 50.10 19.56 -45.15
N THR A 736 48.92 19.82 -44.72
CA THR A 736 48.43 19.53 -43.37
C THR A 736 47.17 18.67 -43.40
N THR A 737 46.92 18.00 -42.31
CA THR A 737 45.70 17.19 -42.18
C THR A 737 44.44 18.07 -42.26
N PRO A 738 43.45 17.72 -43.12
CA PRO A 738 42.19 18.42 -43.13
C PRO A 738 41.50 18.34 -41.74
N VAL A 739 40.93 19.45 -41.30
CA VAL A 739 40.21 19.55 -40.01
C VAL A 739 38.80 20.00 -40.22
N ILE A 740 37.93 19.54 -39.34
CA ILE A 740 36.52 19.95 -39.29
C ILE A 740 36.18 20.43 -37.87
N ALA A 741 34.91 20.78 -37.61
CA ALA A 741 34.41 21.21 -36.33
C ALA A 741 35.22 22.36 -35.75
N GLU A 742 35.25 23.50 -36.47
CA GLU A 742 35.96 24.70 -36.07
C GLU A 742 37.47 24.44 -35.85
N GLY A 743 38.03 23.52 -36.61
CA GLY A 743 39.44 23.14 -36.52
C GLY A 743 39.81 22.22 -35.33
N ARG A 744 38.80 21.74 -34.60
CA ARG A 744 39.01 20.91 -33.41
C ARG A 744 39.26 19.45 -33.71
N VAL A 745 38.80 18.93 -34.87
CA VAL A 745 38.81 17.52 -35.17
C VAL A 745 39.53 17.28 -36.51
N PRO A 746 40.74 16.66 -36.51
CA PRO A 746 41.39 16.22 -37.72
C PRO A 746 40.72 14.97 -38.30
N LEU A 747 40.62 14.94 -39.63
CA LEU A 747 40.15 13.75 -40.33
C LEU A 747 41.16 12.62 -40.25
N VAL A 748 40.72 11.40 -40.14
CA VAL A 748 41.53 10.22 -40.34
C VAL A 748 41.56 9.96 -41.85
N LEU A 749 42.72 10.08 -42.46
CA LEU A 749 42.88 9.83 -43.90
C LEU A 749 43.18 8.36 -44.13
N GLU A 750 42.32 7.70 -44.88
CA GLU A 750 42.57 6.36 -45.44
C GLU A 750 43.11 6.58 -46.85
N LEU A 751 44.43 6.64 -46.97
CA LEU A 751 45.09 6.87 -48.25
C LEU A 751 45.09 5.58 -49.11
N LEU A 752 44.57 5.70 -50.30
CA LEU A 752 44.36 4.59 -51.22
C LEU A 752 45.32 4.64 -52.39
N SER A 753 45.65 3.48 -52.97
CA SER A 753 46.38 3.36 -54.25
C SER A 753 45.53 3.87 -55.42
N PRO A 754 46.07 4.06 -56.61
CA PRO A 754 45.30 4.37 -57.80
C PRO A 754 44.15 3.38 -58.08
N ALA A 755 44.32 2.12 -57.70
CA ALA A 755 43.30 1.09 -57.80
C ALA A 755 42.39 1.04 -56.57
N GLN A 756 42.42 2.06 -55.71
CA GLN A 756 41.59 2.20 -54.52
C GLN A 756 41.80 1.13 -53.43
N ARG A 757 42.98 0.57 -53.33
CA ARG A 757 43.36 -0.33 -52.25
C ARG A 757 44.01 0.44 -51.11
N PRO A 758 43.70 0.08 -49.83
CA PRO A 758 44.31 0.73 -48.68
C PRO A 758 45.85 0.67 -48.71
N LEU A 759 46.51 1.81 -48.51
CA LEU A 759 47.94 1.95 -48.39
C LEU A 759 48.38 2.38 -47.01
N GLN A 760 47.74 3.41 -46.46
CA GLN A 760 48.08 4.02 -45.19
C GLN A 760 46.87 4.66 -44.53
N ILE A 761 46.81 4.59 -43.23
CA ILE A 761 45.88 5.34 -42.42
C ILE A 761 46.66 6.32 -41.58
N THR A 762 46.33 7.61 -41.67
CA THR A 762 47.04 8.63 -40.92
C THR A 762 46.10 9.71 -40.36
N ARG A 763 46.46 10.20 -39.19
CA ARG A 763 45.83 11.34 -38.54
C ARG A 763 46.65 12.61 -38.69
N ASP A 764 47.89 12.47 -39.15
CA ASP A 764 48.86 13.56 -39.38
C ASP A 764 49.49 13.40 -40.77
N LEU A 765 48.89 14.11 -41.70
CA LEU A 765 49.34 14.06 -43.11
C LEU A 765 50.76 14.63 -43.28
N SER A 766 51.07 15.71 -42.54
CA SER A 766 52.41 16.32 -42.61
C SER A 766 53.50 15.35 -42.15
N ALA A 767 53.27 14.66 -41.03
CA ALA A 767 54.18 13.63 -40.53
C ALA A 767 54.32 12.45 -41.51
N PHE A 768 53.19 12.06 -42.13
CA PHE A 768 53.22 11.02 -43.14
C PHE A 768 54.07 11.44 -44.37
N TRP A 769 53.88 12.65 -44.91
CA TRP A 769 54.58 13.16 -46.03
C TRP A 769 56.11 13.20 -45.79
N GLN A 770 56.51 13.54 -44.58
CA GLN A 770 57.92 13.64 -44.18
C GLN A 770 58.55 12.31 -43.79
N GLY A 771 57.76 11.31 -43.43
CA GLY A 771 58.19 10.01 -42.89
C GLY A 771 57.91 8.85 -43.84
N SER A 772 56.84 8.11 -43.50
CA SER A 772 56.47 6.83 -44.14
C SER A 772 56.19 6.95 -45.66
N TYR A 773 55.93 8.15 -46.17
CA TYR A 773 55.63 8.37 -47.57
C TYR A 773 56.74 7.85 -48.48
N ARG A 774 57.98 7.95 -48.09
CA ARG A 774 59.13 7.51 -48.94
C ARG A 774 59.10 6.03 -49.21
N GLU A 775 58.71 5.22 -48.24
CA GLU A 775 58.57 3.77 -48.43
C GLU A 775 57.38 3.45 -49.33
N VAL A 776 56.25 4.13 -49.11
CA VAL A 776 55.08 3.98 -49.96
C VAL A 776 55.36 4.44 -51.38
N GLN A 777 56.10 5.53 -51.57
CA GLN A 777 56.46 6.07 -52.85
C GLN A 777 57.26 5.02 -53.62
N LYS A 778 58.23 4.40 -52.97
CA LYS A 778 59.11 3.37 -53.62
C LYS A 778 58.31 2.18 -54.10
N GLU A 779 57.35 1.73 -53.21
CA GLU A 779 56.48 0.61 -53.56
C GLU A 779 55.51 0.99 -54.71
N MET A 780 54.95 2.17 -54.67
CA MET A 780 53.99 2.63 -55.67
C MET A 780 54.63 2.94 -57.02
N LYS A 781 55.86 3.41 -57.04
CA LYS A 781 56.65 3.55 -58.32
C LYS A 781 56.85 2.21 -59.02
N GLY A 782 57.01 1.13 -58.26
CA GLY A 782 57.11 -0.21 -58.80
C GLY A 782 55.76 -0.77 -59.29
N ARG A 783 54.72 -0.57 -58.57
CA ARG A 783 53.39 -1.11 -58.93
C ARG A 783 52.61 -0.27 -59.93
N TYR A 784 52.80 1.07 -59.90
CA TYR A 784 52.00 2.00 -60.71
C TYR A 784 52.95 3.01 -61.39
N PRO A 785 53.85 2.57 -62.25
CA PRO A 785 54.88 3.42 -62.82
C PRO A 785 54.35 4.51 -63.77
N LYS A 786 53.13 4.34 -64.26
CA LYS A 786 52.44 5.34 -65.11
C LYS A 786 51.80 6.50 -64.31
N HIS A 787 51.86 6.47 -63.01
CA HIS A 787 51.34 7.53 -62.16
C HIS A 787 52.51 8.40 -61.64
N VAL A 788 52.10 9.62 -61.16
CA VAL A 788 53.06 10.56 -60.59
C VAL A 788 53.21 10.28 -59.08
N TRP A 789 54.55 10.10 -58.70
CA TRP A 789 54.92 9.92 -57.29
C TRP A 789 56.04 10.92 -56.95
N PRO A 790 55.66 12.20 -56.63
CA PRO A 790 56.61 13.28 -56.41
C PRO A 790 57.42 13.06 -55.14
N ASP A 791 58.60 13.65 -55.10
CA ASP A 791 59.49 13.62 -53.91
C ASP A 791 59.06 14.59 -52.84
N ASP A 792 58.30 15.64 -53.21
CA ASP A 792 57.69 16.62 -52.31
C ASP A 792 56.17 16.63 -52.51
N PRO A 793 55.48 15.68 -51.90
CA PRO A 793 54.06 15.53 -52.12
C PRO A 793 53.18 16.70 -51.54
N ALA A 794 53.71 17.39 -50.55
CA ALA A 794 52.96 18.51 -49.91
C ALA A 794 52.86 19.73 -50.88
N ASN A 795 53.73 19.87 -51.81
CA ASN A 795 53.78 20.97 -52.78
C ASN A 795 53.54 20.51 -54.23
N ALA A 796 53.22 19.27 -54.43
CA ALA A 796 52.98 18.72 -55.76
C ALA A 796 51.55 19.00 -56.25
N ALA A 797 51.40 19.01 -57.60
CA ALA A 797 50.06 19.12 -58.20
C ALA A 797 49.23 17.82 -57.96
N PRO A 798 48.04 17.91 -57.46
CA PRO A 798 47.15 16.76 -57.27
C PRO A 798 46.66 16.23 -58.63
N THR A 799 46.49 14.92 -58.75
CA THR A 799 46.10 14.26 -59.99
C THR A 799 45.23 13.04 -59.78
N ARG A 800 44.27 12.81 -60.68
CA ARG A 800 43.45 11.58 -60.73
C ARG A 800 43.97 10.62 -61.79
N ARG A 801 44.84 11.10 -62.67
CA ARG A 801 45.20 10.43 -63.93
C ARG A 801 46.66 9.96 -63.95
N SER A 802 46.93 9.06 -64.83
CA SER A 802 48.27 8.69 -65.14
C SER A 802 49.07 9.81 -65.79
N LYS A 803 50.40 9.73 -65.86
CA LYS A 803 51.33 10.71 -66.46
C LYS A 803 50.94 11.15 -67.86
N LYS A 804 50.29 10.30 -68.62
CA LYS A 804 49.85 10.58 -69.98
C LYS A 804 48.70 11.62 -70.07
N TYR A 805 47.97 11.83 -68.98
CA TYR A 805 46.84 12.71 -68.95
C TYR A 805 46.86 13.71 -67.77
N SER A 806 47.96 13.81 -67.03
CA SER A 806 48.17 14.76 -65.90
C SER A 806 48.71 16.09 -66.34
#